data_755d0e0dd80659a0cd0fa572e5b7b901
#
_entry.id   755d0e0dd80659a0cd0fa572e5b7b901
#
_cell.length_a   1.000
_cell.length_b   1.000
_cell.length_c   1.000
_cell.angle_alpha   90.00
_cell.angle_beta   90.00
_cell.angle_gamma   90.00
#
_symmetry.space_group_name_H-M   'P 1'
#
loop_
_entity.id
_entity.type
_entity.pdbx_description
1 polymer ?
#
loop_
_entity_poly.entity_id
_entity_poly.type
_entity_poly.pdbx_seq_one_letter_code
_entity_poly.pdbx_strand_id
1 'polypeptide(L)'
;RGYRHLVFRELLNFEVGGGSDYIRNIIDSYIIDDNTLDCIVKLVKSLGPGGLIFVSQYLGKNYIDQVVVALRRNGIRVEKAIAGSWRSVLKLERGDIDVIVSIASRYGVAVRGLDAPRAIKYTIFIGVPARKIRVEDALLNPMRLTRVLIQARDEGVSDAQSILSNVSKTLEKVSDYSMLLRALRRGEAEGLMADTVNILINAYRWATSWLKRKLLEVREYMIGTMLATHEGLEDYIYIPDVLTYIQASGRASRLLDGKMTLGLSIIIESRLNLVRALESRLQLYSDSKIIDYSTLNIESIKKTLEDTRSGNGREFNVKSSLVIVESPTKARTIAWFWGRPGKKRIGRLIVYETSMVDDASGNVILLQITASRGHIFELVENLNNSRYGVIVNGSNSDYIPVYGSIKRCKSCGYQFISSITCPRCGSSEVFDSKIIVEALRRLALTVDEIIIATDPDREGEKIAFDIYLTLKAYNQNIRRVVIREVTKREFTEALKNATSINIKLVESQIARRISDRLIGYTLSDYLKNIYGYKWLGAGRVQSPVLGWVIERFNAWANSIVYKVCFKLKVGYNLCLPVESKSIAESIALTDNILVSNVAYLIEDLSPPPPYTTDTLLYDASNKLGLNAERSMRIAQDLFESGLITYHRTDSTRVSQQGILVAKNYLKERGLQEYFKPRVWSSSGAHECIRPTKPLDLEGLEKALSEGTLRIPIRLTWQHKALYDAIFRRFIASQMIEAKAIKSIITLTVGSRSISIEEIGDFKIYGFTRVYSYKIEPWTLTVKQGDSIEVLDAKIFKSSLSPLYTSGDIVKIMKEKNVGRPSTYHKAIEANKRHGYIVESKKRKLLIPTKLGLEVYSILKNKFNPIISEDYTRLLEEKLDMIEVNSVDPKNIIRELWNDLEKYITTNEDKVS
;
A
#
# COMPACT_ATOMS: atom_id res chain seq x y z
N ARG A 1 11.56 -18.46 -23.23
CA ARG A 1 10.83 -17.24 -23.69
C ARG A 1 11.26 -17.04 -25.15
N GLY A 2 10.70 -17.78 -26.06
CA GLY A 2 11.12 -17.84 -27.43
C GLY A 2 10.01 -17.41 -28.39
N TYR A 3 10.23 -17.70 -29.67
CA TYR A 3 9.38 -17.39 -30.83
C TYR A 3 7.86 -17.55 -30.61
N ARG A 4 7.42 -18.54 -29.80
CA ARG A 4 6.01 -18.76 -29.50
C ARG A 4 5.35 -17.59 -28.74
N HIS A 5 6.05 -16.88 -27.89
CA HIS A 5 5.54 -15.69 -27.19
C HIS A 5 5.25 -14.52 -28.16
N LEU A 6 6.12 -14.37 -29.17
CA LEU A 6 5.92 -13.37 -30.22
C LEU A 6 4.68 -13.68 -31.05
N VAL A 7 4.49 -14.95 -31.43
CA VAL A 7 3.31 -15.38 -32.21
C VAL A 7 2.00 -15.09 -31.46
N PHE A 8 1.91 -15.44 -30.19
CA PHE A 8 0.70 -15.14 -29.39
C PHE A 8 0.47 -13.63 -29.24
N ARG A 9 1.53 -12.85 -29.06
CA ARG A 9 1.43 -11.40 -28.91
C ARG A 9 1.03 -10.73 -30.22
N GLU A 10 1.61 -11.12 -31.33
CA GLU A 10 1.37 -10.49 -32.65
C GLU A 10 0.09 -10.97 -33.33
N LEU A 11 -0.30 -12.26 -33.18
CA LEU A 11 -1.51 -12.80 -33.80
C LEU A 11 -2.75 -12.61 -32.94
N LEU A 12 -2.65 -12.80 -31.62
CA LEU A 12 -3.80 -12.76 -30.73
C LEU A 12 -3.88 -11.46 -29.94
N ASN A 13 -2.94 -10.55 -30.14
CA ASN A 13 -2.77 -9.30 -29.38
C ASN A 13 -2.87 -9.50 -27.85
N PHE A 14 -2.42 -10.65 -27.38
CA PHE A 14 -2.54 -11.16 -26.02
C PHE A 14 -1.21 -11.67 -25.51
N GLU A 15 -0.77 -11.19 -24.34
CA GLU A 15 0.43 -11.71 -23.68
C GLU A 15 0.03 -12.75 -22.62
N VAL A 16 0.47 -14.00 -22.79
CA VAL A 16 0.18 -15.07 -21.83
C VAL A 16 0.82 -14.72 -20.47
N GLY A 17 0.02 -14.26 -19.56
CA GLY A 17 0.41 -14.00 -18.17
C GLY A 17 0.55 -15.29 -17.35
N GLY A 18 1.32 -15.22 -16.29
CA GLY A 18 1.56 -16.35 -15.40
C GLY A 18 0.56 -16.48 -14.24
N GLY A 19 -0.61 -15.86 -14.29
CA GLY A 19 -1.64 -15.93 -13.26
C GLY A 19 -2.82 -15.04 -13.59
N SER A 20 -3.96 -15.61 -13.57
CA SER A 20 -5.29 -14.98 -13.60
C SER A 20 -6.11 -15.65 -12.51
N ASP A 21 -7.22 -15.08 -12.12
CA ASP A 21 -8.23 -15.86 -11.42
C ASP A 21 -8.54 -17.04 -12.33
N TYR A 22 -8.25 -18.25 -11.83
CA TYR A 22 -8.58 -19.44 -12.57
C TYR A 22 -10.08 -19.61 -12.46
N ILE A 23 -10.79 -19.54 -13.59
CA ILE A 23 -12.19 -19.87 -13.64
C ILE A 23 -12.28 -21.35 -13.29
N ARG A 24 -12.64 -21.62 -12.05
CA ARG A 24 -12.73 -22.99 -11.51
C ARG A 24 -14.13 -23.19 -10.96
N ASN A 25 -14.87 -24.08 -11.56
CA ASN A 25 -16.10 -24.61 -10.99
C ASN A 25 -15.82 -26.02 -10.47
N ILE A 26 -15.01 -26.08 -9.36
CA ILE A 26 -14.47 -27.32 -8.82
C ILE A 26 -14.72 -27.36 -7.31
N ILE A 27 -15.24 -28.49 -6.86
CA ILE A 27 -15.28 -28.84 -5.44
C ILE A 27 -13.94 -29.47 -5.10
N ASP A 28 -13.13 -28.80 -4.31
CA ASP A 28 -11.84 -29.29 -3.81
C ASP A 28 -12.05 -30.02 -2.49
N SER A 29 -11.59 -31.28 -2.39
CA SER A 29 -11.74 -32.09 -1.18
C SER A 29 -10.50 -32.90 -0.85
N TYR A 30 -10.41 -33.39 0.38
CA TYR A 30 -9.32 -34.24 0.83
C TYR A 30 -9.82 -35.44 1.63
N ILE A 31 -9.01 -36.51 1.64
CA ILE A 31 -9.17 -37.72 2.46
C ILE A 31 -7.82 -37.94 3.16
N ILE A 32 -7.84 -38.15 4.48
CA ILE A 32 -6.67 -38.57 5.22
C ILE A 32 -6.74 -40.11 5.34
N ASP A 33 -5.84 -40.78 4.61
CA ASP A 33 -5.78 -42.25 4.59
C ASP A 33 -4.35 -42.72 4.31
N ASP A 34 -3.86 -43.64 5.12
CA ASP A 34 -2.55 -44.28 4.94
C ASP A 34 -2.59 -45.40 3.91
N ASN A 35 -3.77 -46.01 3.71
CA ASN A 35 -3.97 -47.08 2.71
C ASN A 35 -4.49 -46.54 1.38
N THR A 36 -3.66 -45.75 0.74
CA THR A 36 -3.99 -45.00 -0.49
C THR A 36 -4.48 -45.91 -1.63
N LEU A 37 -3.96 -47.13 -1.78
CA LEU A 37 -4.35 -48.01 -2.89
C LEU A 37 -5.77 -48.55 -2.75
N ASP A 38 -6.21 -48.93 -1.56
CA ASP A 38 -7.59 -49.36 -1.32
C ASP A 38 -8.56 -48.18 -1.38
N CYS A 39 -8.15 -47.03 -0.85
CA CYS A 39 -8.93 -45.78 -0.89
C CYS A 39 -9.25 -45.38 -2.34
N ILE A 40 -8.26 -45.35 -3.25
CA ILE A 40 -8.49 -45.00 -4.63
C ILE A 40 -9.40 -45.98 -5.39
N VAL A 41 -9.29 -47.27 -5.11
CA VAL A 41 -10.17 -48.28 -5.71
C VAL A 41 -11.63 -48.04 -5.30
N LYS A 42 -11.88 -47.76 -4.00
CA LYS A 42 -13.22 -47.46 -3.47
C LYS A 42 -13.78 -46.19 -4.11
N LEU A 43 -12.96 -45.16 -4.22
CA LEU A 43 -13.36 -43.86 -4.81
C LEU A 43 -13.74 -44.01 -6.28
N VAL A 44 -12.90 -44.67 -7.09
CA VAL A 44 -13.19 -44.87 -8.51
C VAL A 44 -14.44 -45.71 -8.73
N LYS A 45 -14.66 -46.76 -7.91
CA LYS A 45 -15.91 -47.55 -7.98
C LYS A 45 -17.14 -46.71 -7.60
N SER A 46 -17.02 -45.81 -6.61
CA SER A 46 -18.10 -44.94 -6.19
C SER A 46 -18.41 -43.83 -7.21
N LEU A 47 -17.38 -43.19 -7.81
CA LEU A 47 -17.55 -42.07 -8.72
C LEU A 47 -17.85 -42.50 -10.16
N GLY A 48 -17.47 -43.75 -10.53
CA GLY A 48 -17.64 -44.26 -11.89
C GLY A 48 -16.63 -43.75 -12.92
N PRO A 49 -16.87 -43.96 -14.22
CA PRO A 49 -15.95 -43.57 -15.29
C PRO A 49 -15.85 -42.04 -15.47
N GLY A 50 -14.66 -41.54 -15.91
CA GLY A 50 -14.39 -40.14 -16.19
C GLY A 50 -13.35 -39.52 -15.23
N GLY A 51 -12.46 -40.33 -14.65
CA GLY A 51 -11.45 -39.89 -13.71
C GLY A 51 -10.06 -39.65 -14.32
N LEU A 52 -9.38 -38.60 -13.83
CA LEU A 52 -7.94 -38.42 -13.99
C LEU A 52 -7.27 -38.62 -12.64
N ILE A 53 -6.29 -39.52 -12.57
CA ILE A 53 -5.55 -39.81 -11.33
C ILE A 53 -4.14 -39.27 -11.48
N PHE A 54 -3.71 -38.45 -10.56
CA PHE A 54 -2.41 -37.79 -10.53
C PHE A 54 -1.58 -38.27 -9.36
N VAL A 55 -0.46 -38.94 -9.62
CA VAL A 55 0.51 -39.34 -8.61
C VAL A 55 1.52 -38.24 -8.37
N SER A 56 1.72 -37.83 -7.11
CA SER A 56 2.71 -36.81 -6.76
C SER A 56 4.14 -37.24 -7.05
N GLN A 57 4.99 -36.30 -7.53
CA GLN A 57 6.35 -36.58 -7.96
C GLN A 57 7.23 -37.23 -6.89
N TYR A 58 7.01 -36.90 -5.61
CA TYR A 58 7.81 -37.42 -4.51
C TYR A 58 7.53 -38.91 -4.19
N LEU A 59 6.40 -39.45 -4.66
CA LEU A 59 6.10 -40.88 -4.54
C LEU A 59 6.84 -41.73 -5.60
N GLY A 60 7.41 -41.09 -6.61
CA GLY A 60 8.18 -41.75 -7.66
C GLY A 60 7.32 -42.32 -8.80
N LYS A 61 7.98 -42.57 -9.95
CA LYS A 61 7.30 -43.08 -11.16
C LYS A 61 6.79 -44.51 -11.00
N ASN A 62 7.46 -45.32 -10.20
CA ASN A 62 7.09 -46.75 -9.99
C ASN A 62 5.75 -46.89 -9.24
N TYR A 63 5.35 -45.86 -8.47
CA TYR A 63 4.07 -45.88 -7.78
C TYR A 63 2.88 -45.83 -8.76
N ILE A 64 3.05 -45.24 -9.93
CA ILE A 64 2.04 -45.22 -11.01
C ILE A 64 1.69 -46.67 -11.41
N ASP A 65 2.70 -47.55 -11.51
CA ASP A 65 2.49 -48.94 -11.90
C ASP A 65 1.72 -49.73 -10.83
N GLN A 66 2.01 -49.44 -9.55
CA GLN A 66 1.27 -50.06 -8.43
C GLN A 66 -0.22 -49.63 -8.47
N VAL A 67 -0.49 -48.33 -8.71
CA VAL A 67 -1.88 -47.80 -8.85
C VAL A 67 -2.60 -48.49 -10.02
N VAL A 68 -1.97 -48.57 -11.18
CA VAL A 68 -2.53 -49.23 -12.38
C VAL A 68 -2.84 -50.69 -12.13
N VAL A 69 -1.93 -51.43 -11.49
CA VAL A 69 -2.13 -52.83 -11.12
C VAL A 69 -3.27 -53.00 -10.12
N ALA A 70 -3.34 -52.14 -9.07
CA ALA A 70 -4.40 -52.20 -8.07
C ALA A 70 -5.79 -51.95 -8.70
N LEU A 71 -5.91 -50.98 -9.60
CA LEU A 71 -7.14 -50.66 -10.30
C LEU A 71 -7.57 -51.80 -11.24
N ARG A 72 -6.65 -52.35 -12.04
CA ARG A 72 -6.95 -53.48 -12.95
C ARG A 72 -7.39 -54.76 -12.22
N ARG A 73 -6.72 -55.07 -11.11
CA ARG A 73 -7.10 -56.22 -10.27
C ARG A 73 -8.54 -56.12 -9.71
N ASN A 74 -9.03 -54.89 -9.58
CA ASN A 74 -10.38 -54.62 -9.09
C ASN A 74 -11.41 -54.37 -10.23
N GLY A 75 -11.08 -54.76 -11.49
CA GLY A 75 -11.96 -54.66 -12.64
C GLY A 75 -12.12 -53.26 -13.26
N ILE A 76 -11.29 -52.28 -12.87
CA ILE A 76 -11.34 -50.92 -13.41
C ILE A 76 -10.47 -50.84 -14.68
N ARG A 77 -11.02 -50.34 -15.77
CA ARG A 77 -10.32 -50.20 -17.05
C ARG A 77 -9.47 -48.94 -17.01
N VAL A 78 -8.15 -49.08 -16.92
CA VAL A 78 -7.20 -48.00 -16.67
C VAL A 78 -6.09 -47.96 -17.70
N GLU A 79 -5.72 -46.78 -18.13
CA GLU A 79 -4.57 -46.50 -19.01
C GLU A 79 -3.60 -45.46 -18.41
N LYS A 80 -2.31 -45.67 -18.69
CA LYS A 80 -1.24 -44.72 -18.34
C LYS A 80 -1.17 -43.59 -19.38
N ALA A 81 -1.15 -42.33 -18.93
CA ALA A 81 -0.86 -41.23 -19.83
C ALA A 81 0.65 -41.13 -20.13
N ILE A 82 1.04 -41.46 -21.35
CA ILE A 82 2.41 -41.33 -21.91
C ILE A 82 2.43 -40.11 -22.82
N ALA A 83 3.62 -39.57 -23.11
CA ALA A 83 3.81 -38.45 -24.02
C ALA A 83 3.13 -38.71 -25.38
N GLY A 84 2.23 -37.83 -25.82
CA GLY A 84 1.45 -38.01 -27.05
C GLY A 84 0.10 -38.72 -26.91
N SER A 85 -0.38 -38.99 -25.69
CA SER A 85 -1.57 -39.83 -25.41
C SER A 85 -2.94 -39.16 -25.61
N TRP A 86 -3.14 -38.40 -26.69
CA TRP A 86 -4.48 -37.98 -27.10
C TRP A 86 -5.40 -39.20 -27.37
N ARG A 87 -4.82 -40.34 -27.73
CA ARG A 87 -5.54 -41.61 -27.90
C ARG A 87 -6.21 -42.13 -26.63
N SER A 88 -5.59 -41.96 -25.46
CA SER A 88 -6.17 -42.34 -24.18
C SER A 88 -7.40 -41.47 -23.85
N VAL A 89 -7.43 -40.21 -24.25
CA VAL A 89 -8.59 -39.33 -24.09
C VAL A 89 -9.74 -39.81 -24.96
N LEU A 90 -9.48 -40.14 -26.23
CA LEU A 90 -10.52 -40.70 -27.10
C LEU A 90 -11.11 -42.03 -26.59
N LYS A 91 -10.29 -42.88 -25.98
CA LYS A 91 -10.77 -44.09 -25.33
C LYS A 91 -11.64 -43.78 -24.12
N LEU A 92 -11.29 -42.76 -23.32
CA LEU A 92 -12.10 -42.29 -22.21
C LEU A 92 -13.45 -41.74 -22.70
N GLU A 93 -13.45 -40.96 -23.76
CA GLU A 93 -14.66 -40.40 -24.39
C GLU A 93 -15.59 -41.45 -24.97
N ARG A 94 -15.02 -42.54 -25.54
CA ARG A 94 -15.77 -43.71 -26.06
C ARG A 94 -16.27 -44.66 -24.97
N GLY A 95 -15.78 -44.49 -23.74
CA GLY A 95 -16.07 -45.40 -22.66
C GLY A 95 -15.27 -46.71 -22.70
N ASP A 96 -14.17 -46.77 -23.49
CA ASP A 96 -13.31 -47.95 -23.55
C ASP A 96 -12.48 -48.12 -22.27
N ILE A 97 -12.20 -47.01 -21.58
CA ILE A 97 -11.51 -46.96 -20.28
C ILE A 97 -12.29 -46.12 -19.29
N ASP A 98 -12.11 -46.37 -18.00
CA ASP A 98 -12.78 -45.65 -16.91
C ASP A 98 -11.95 -44.47 -16.39
N VAL A 99 -10.62 -44.65 -16.27
CA VAL A 99 -9.70 -43.66 -15.71
C VAL A 99 -8.36 -43.61 -16.43
N ILE A 100 -7.69 -42.44 -16.35
CA ILE A 100 -6.33 -42.27 -16.82
C ILE A 100 -5.42 -41.93 -15.63
N VAL A 101 -4.27 -42.61 -15.51
CA VAL A 101 -3.28 -42.35 -14.45
C VAL A 101 -2.06 -41.63 -15.02
N SER A 102 -1.62 -40.55 -14.35
CA SER A 102 -0.48 -39.72 -14.77
C SER A 102 0.30 -39.20 -13.56
N ILE A 103 1.46 -38.61 -13.83
CA ILE A 103 2.26 -37.93 -12.81
C ILE A 103 1.81 -36.48 -12.63
N ALA A 104 1.71 -36.01 -11.40
CA ALA A 104 1.44 -34.62 -11.07
C ALA A 104 2.70 -33.77 -11.29
N SER A 105 2.98 -33.37 -12.54
CA SER A 105 4.12 -32.51 -12.86
C SER A 105 3.69 -31.29 -13.69
N ARG A 106 4.32 -30.15 -13.45
CA ARG A 106 3.98 -28.88 -14.13
C ARG A 106 4.01 -28.97 -15.66
N TYR A 107 4.80 -29.88 -16.23
CA TYR A 107 4.95 -30.11 -17.67
C TYR A 107 4.43 -31.49 -18.09
N GLY A 108 3.70 -32.17 -17.20
CA GLY A 108 3.13 -33.48 -17.46
C GLY A 108 2.06 -33.42 -18.54
N VAL A 109 2.01 -34.46 -19.37
CA VAL A 109 1.09 -34.57 -20.53
C VAL A 109 -0.36 -34.42 -20.12
N ALA A 110 -0.75 -35.08 -19.03
CA ALA A 110 -2.13 -35.01 -18.52
C ALA A 110 -2.45 -33.68 -17.80
N VAL A 111 -1.44 -32.97 -17.31
CA VAL A 111 -1.60 -31.64 -16.69
C VAL A 111 -1.75 -30.54 -17.76
N ARG A 112 -1.12 -30.71 -18.92
CA ARG A 112 -1.19 -29.78 -20.06
C ARG A 112 -1.56 -30.53 -21.31
N GLY A 113 -2.61 -30.15 -22.01
CA GLY A 113 -2.96 -30.70 -23.33
C GLY A 113 -4.12 -31.69 -23.38
N LEU A 114 -4.71 -32.08 -22.22
CA LEU A 114 -5.96 -32.86 -22.23
C LEU A 114 -7.15 -31.90 -22.17
N ASP A 115 -8.06 -31.96 -23.12
CA ASP A 115 -9.30 -31.22 -23.13
C ASP A 115 -10.44 -32.15 -23.60
N ALA A 116 -11.23 -32.62 -22.64
CA ALA A 116 -12.35 -33.54 -22.84
C ALA A 116 -13.48 -33.21 -21.85
N PRO A 117 -14.19 -32.10 -22.03
CA PRO A 117 -15.14 -31.60 -21.05
C PRO A 117 -16.33 -32.55 -20.79
N ARG A 118 -16.68 -33.37 -21.77
CA ARG A 118 -17.76 -34.37 -21.66
C ARG A 118 -17.31 -35.61 -20.88
N ALA A 119 -16.04 -36.02 -21.03
CA ALA A 119 -15.55 -37.26 -20.47
C ALA A 119 -14.93 -37.12 -19.06
N ILE A 120 -14.20 -36.02 -18.81
CA ILE A 120 -13.48 -35.85 -17.54
C ILE A 120 -14.38 -35.16 -16.51
N LYS A 121 -14.75 -35.92 -15.47
CA LYS A 121 -15.69 -35.46 -14.42
C LYS A 121 -14.97 -35.14 -13.12
N TYR A 122 -13.90 -35.84 -12.76
CA TYR A 122 -13.20 -35.71 -11.50
C TYR A 122 -11.69 -35.92 -11.64
N THR A 123 -10.94 -35.40 -10.66
CA THR A 123 -9.51 -35.63 -10.52
C THR A 123 -9.20 -36.18 -9.13
N ILE A 124 -8.31 -37.18 -9.04
CA ILE A 124 -7.83 -37.72 -7.77
C ILE A 124 -6.31 -37.50 -7.71
N PHE A 125 -5.82 -36.86 -6.66
CA PHE A 125 -4.41 -36.72 -6.39
C PHE A 125 -3.98 -37.72 -5.32
N ILE A 126 -2.98 -38.50 -5.66
CA ILE A 126 -2.30 -39.40 -4.72
C ILE A 126 -1.09 -38.64 -4.20
N GLY A 127 -1.22 -38.19 -2.96
CA GLY A 127 -0.33 -37.21 -2.34
C GLY A 127 -0.54 -35.78 -2.87
N VAL A 128 -0.33 -34.79 -2.02
CA VAL A 128 -0.34 -33.35 -2.40
C VAL A 128 0.72 -33.11 -3.45
N PRO A 129 0.42 -32.46 -4.61
CA PRO A 129 1.46 -32.04 -5.53
C PRO A 129 2.49 -31.15 -4.84
N ALA A 130 3.66 -31.64 -4.55
CA ALA A 130 4.71 -30.93 -3.81
C ALA A 130 6.11 -31.29 -4.31
N ARG A 131 7.07 -30.41 -4.01
CA ARG A 131 8.50 -30.70 -4.16
C ARG A 131 9.05 -31.16 -2.81
N LYS A 132 9.62 -32.32 -2.76
CA LYS A 132 10.39 -32.87 -1.63
C LYS A 132 11.85 -32.48 -1.81
N ILE A 133 12.43 -31.74 -0.88
CA ILE A 133 13.82 -31.24 -0.94
C ILE A 133 14.44 -31.52 0.44
N ARG A 134 15.71 -31.95 0.48
CA ARG A 134 16.46 -32.08 1.76
C ARG A 134 16.54 -30.73 2.45
N VAL A 135 16.51 -30.72 3.77
CA VAL A 135 16.58 -29.49 4.58
C VAL A 135 17.81 -28.67 4.20
N GLU A 136 18.97 -29.30 4.04
CA GLU A 136 20.22 -28.66 3.67
C GLU A 136 20.11 -27.90 2.32
N ASP A 137 19.58 -28.57 1.30
CA ASP A 137 19.42 -27.99 -0.04
C ASP A 137 18.32 -26.90 -0.06
N ALA A 138 17.29 -27.11 0.71
CA ALA A 138 16.19 -26.17 0.79
C ALA A 138 16.62 -24.83 1.42
N LEU A 139 17.41 -24.86 2.48
CA LEU A 139 17.86 -23.68 3.22
C LEU A 139 19.01 -22.91 2.57
N LEU A 140 19.66 -23.44 1.54
CA LEU A 140 20.55 -22.66 0.68
C LEU A 140 19.83 -21.52 -0.06
N ASN A 141 18.50 -21.56 -0.11
CA ASN A 141 17.72 -20.45 -0.63
C ASN A 141 17.46 -19.41 0.48
N PRO A 142 18.00 -18.16 0.36
CA PRO A 142 17.89 -17.14 1.41
C PRO A 142 16.46 -16.82 1.84
N MET A 143 15.48 -16.90 0.93
CA MET A 143 14.08 -16.67 1.25
C MET A 143 13.50 -17.77 2.16
N ARG A 144 13.93 -19.03 1.99
CA ARG A 144 13.49 -20.13 2.84
C ARG A 144 14.23 -20.10 4.17
N LEU A 145 15.53 -19.77 4.14
CA LEU A 145 16.32 -19.52 5.34
C LEU A 145 15.67 -18.46 6.21
N THR A 146 15.31 -17.31 5.63
CA THR A 146 14.62 -16.24 6.36
C THR A 146 13.31 -16.71 7.00
N ARG A 147 12.54 -17.58 6.34
CA ARG A 147 11.30 -18.14 6.92
C ARG A 147 11.55 -19.00 8.13
N VAL A 148 12.60 -19.83 8.10
CA VAL A 148 12.98 -20.65 9.27
C VAL A 148 13.41 -19.76 10.43
N LEU A 149 14.19 -18.71 10.16
CA LEU A 149 14.61 -17.75 11.18
C LEU A 149 13.42 -16.99 11.79
N ILE A 150 12.45 -16.58 10.95
CA ILE A 150 11.21 -15.96 11.44
C ILE A 150 10.45 -16.92 12.36
N GLN A 151 10.31 -18.18 11.94
CA GLN A 151 9.61 -19.19 12.72
C GLN A 151 10.30 -19.44 14.09
N ALA A 152 11.63 -19.53 14.09
CA ALA A 152 12.40 -19.68 15.32
C ALA A 152 12.27 -18.48 16.26
N ARG A 153 12.27 -17.25 15.70
CA ARG A 153 12.01 -16.04 16.46
C ARG A 153 10.62 -16.05 17.11
N ASP A 154 9.58 -16.40 16.33
CA ASP A 154 8.19 -16.44 16.80
C ASP A 154 8.01 -17.46 17.94
N GLU A 155 8.87 -18.47 18.03
CA GLU A 155 8.94 -19.41 19.16
C GLU A 155 9.79 -18.89 20.35
N GLY A 156 10.31 -17.66 20.26
CA GLY A 156 11.05 -17.04 21.36
C GLY A 156 12.51 -17.48 21.49
N VAL A 157 13.10 -18.04 20.41
CA VAL A 157 14.53 -18.46 20.44
C VAL A 157 15.42 -17.22 20.43
N SER A 158 16.21 -17.03 21.49
CA SER A 158 16.94 -15.78 21.81
C SER A 158 17.83 -15.25 20.68
N ASP A 159 18.54 -16.13 19.96
CA ASP A 159 19.50 -15.72 18.92
C ASP A 159 18.85 -15.45 17.57
N ALA A 160 17.64 -15.99 17.34
CA ALA A 160 16.97 -15.93 16.06
C ALA A 160 16.72 -14.48 15.58
N GLN A 161 16.37 -13.57 16.50
CA GLN A 161 16.11 -12.16 16.18
C GLN A 161 17.38 -11.44 15.67
N SER A 162 18.52 -11.66 16.32
CA SER A 162 19.79 -11.02 15.92
C SER A 162 20.27 -11.54 14.56
N ILE A 163 20.18 -12.85 14.34
CA ILE A 163 20.56 -13.51 13.08
C ILE A 163 19.63 -13.03 11.94
N LEU A 164 18.32 -13.00 12.18
CA LEU A 164 17.32 -12.51 11.21
C LEU A 164 17.59 -11.06 10.82
N SER A 165 17.91 -10.19 11.79
CA SER A 165 18.24 -8.78 11.53
C SER A 165 19.48 -8.65 10.62
N ASN A 166 20.53 -9.44 10.89
CA ASN A 166 21.75 -9.42 10.09
C ASN A 166 21.50 -9.95 8.68
N VAL A 167 20.77 -11.06 8.53
CA VAL A 167 20.36 -11.62 7.23
C VAL A 167 19.55 -10.62 6.43
N SER A 168 18.57 -9.98 7.06
CA SER A 168 17.69 -9.00 6.40
C SER A 168 18.48 -7.79 5.88
N LYS A 169 19.34 -7.20 6.73
CA LYS A 169 20.22 -6.07 6.35
C LYS A 169 21.18 -6.44 5.22
N THR A 170 21.65 -7.68 5.22
CA THR A 170 22.59 -8.19 4.21
C THR A 170 21.88 -8.41 2.88
N LEU A 171 20.71 -9.05 2.87
CA LEU A 171 19.91 -9.24 1.67
C LEU A 171 19.42 -7.92 1.06
N GLU A 172 19.28 -6.88 1.86
CA GLU A 172 18.95 -5.53 1.39
C GLU A 172 20.01 -4.92 0.47
N LYS A 173 21.27 -5.27 0.66
CA LYS A 173 22.39 -4.74 -0.12
C LYS A 173 22.63 -5.50 -1.43
N VAL A 174 22.02 -6.67 -1.62
CA VAL A 174 22.24 -7.54 -2.77
C VAL A 174 21.39 -7.09 -3.96
N SER A 175 22.05 -6.69 -5.04
CA SER A 175 21.42 -6.31 -6.31
C SER A 175 21.22 -7.50 -7.26
N ASP A 176 22.14 -8.47 -7.29
CA ASP A 176 22.07 -9.68 -8.12
C ASP A 176 21.90 -10.95 -7.28
N TYR A 177 20.64 -11.39 -7.23
CA TYR A 177 20.24 -12.58 -6.47
C TYR A 177 20.74 -13.89 -7.09
N SER A 178 20.97 -13.93 -8.40
CA SER A 178 21.43 -15.13 -9.09
C SER A 178 22.91 -15.41 -8.84
N MET A 179 23.68 -14.35 -8.71
CA MET A 179 25.09 -14.41 -8.33
C MET A 179 25.26 -14.87 -6.88
N LEU A 180 24.44 -14.31 -5.98
CA LEU A 180 24.40 -14.71 -4.57
C LEU A 180 24.10 -16.22 -4.41
N LEU A 181 23.09 -16.75 -5.10
CA LEU A 181 22.73 -18.16 -5.01
C LEU A 181 23.84 -19.09 -5.53
N ARG A 182 24.60 -18.64 -6.53
CA ARG A 182 25.78 -19.41 -7.03
C ARG A 182 26.92 -19.42 -6.01
N ALA A 183 27.20 -18.28 -5.39
CA ALA A 183 28.23 -18.15 -4.36
C ALA A 183 27.88 -18.98 -3.10
N LEU A 184 26.63 -18.94 -2.64
CA LEU A 184 26.16 -19.76 -1.51
C LEU A 184 26.29 -21.27 -1.78
N ARG A 185 26.01 -21.73 -3.01
CA ARG A 185 26.18 -23.15 -3.39
C ARG A 185 27.64 -23.58 -3.44
N ARG A 186 28.54 -22.69 -3.79
CA ARG A 186 29.99 -22.97 -3.81
C ARG A 186 30.61 -22.90 -2.42
N GLY A 187 29.96 -22.21 -1.48
CA GLY A 187 30.50 -21.97 -0.14
C GLY A 187 31.60 -20.91 -0.05
N GLU A 188 31.95 -20.28 -1.18
CA GLU A 188 33.03 -19.30 -1.30
C GLU A 188 32.61 -18.08 -2.12
N ALA A 189 33.07 -16.90 -1.69
CA ALA A 189 32.97 -15.66 -2.43
C ALA A 189 34.20 -14.80 -2.18
N GLU A 190 34.65 -14.07 -3.20
CA GLU A 190 35.75 -13.12 -3.11
C GLU A 190 35.24 -11.68 -3.15
N GLY A 191 36.03 -10.75 -2.57
CA GLY A 191 35.77 -9.32 -2.58
C GLY A 191 34.57 -8.90 -1.74
N LEU A 192 33.84 -7.87 -2.18
CA LEU A 192 32.71 -7.24 -1.47
C LEU A 192 31.53 -8.18 -1.13
N MET A 193 31.47 -9.36 -1.76
CA MET A 193 30.42 -10.36 -1.46
C MET A 193 30.84 -11.38 -0.40
N ALA A 194 32.10 -11.45 0.01
CA ALA A 194 32.59 -12.42 0.99
C ALA A 194 31.87 -12.29 2.33
N ASP A 195 31.77 -11.09 2.88
CA ASP A 195 31.07 -10.82 4.16
C ASP A 195 29.58 -11.18 4.05
N THR A 196 28.94 -10.85 2.94
CA THR A 196 27.54 -11.18 2.65
C THR A 196 27.31 -12.70 2.67
N VAL A 197 28.17 -13.45 1.99
CA VAL A 197 28.09 -14.92 1.91
C VAL A 197 28.37 -15.55 3.27
N ASN A 198 29.36 -15.05 4.02
CA ASN A 198 29.71 -15.57 5.34
C ASN A 198 28.55 -15.39 6.35
N ILE A 199 27.90 -14.23 6.36
CA ILE A 199 26.72 -13.98 7.23
C ILE A 199 25.61 -14.99 6.89
N LEU A 200 25.35 -15.23 5.61
CA LEU A 200 24.29 -16.15 5.18
C LEU A 200 24.67 -17.63 5.47
N ILE A 201 25.94 -18.01 5.34
CA ILE A 201 26.42 -19.35 5.69
C ILE A 201 26.28 -19.61 7.19
N ASN A 202 26.61 -18.64 8.03
CA ASN A 202 26.47 -18.78 9.48
C ASN A 202 24.99 -18.89 9.87
N ALA A 203 24.13 -18.07 9.29
CA ALA A 203 22.69 -18.16 9.48
C ALA A 203 22.11 -19.51 8.97
N TYR A 204 22.60 -19.99 7.84
CA TYR A 204 22.23 -21.30 7.29
C TYR A 204 22.61 -22.46 8.23
N ARG A 205 23.85 -22.46 8.76
CA ARG A 205 24.30 -23.49 9.72
C ARG A 205 23.44 -23.49 10.98
N TRP A 206 23.18 -22.32 11.53
CA TRP A 206 22.35 -22.17 12.71
C TRP A 206 20.91 -22.66 12.45
N ALA A 207 20.27 -22.18 11.38
CA ALA A 207 18.89 -22.54 11.05
C ALA A 207 18.74 -24.04 10.74
N THR A 208 19.70 -24.64 10.04
CA THR A 208 19.72 -26.08 9.77
C THR A 208 19.81 -26.88 11.05
N SER A 209 20.73 -26.52 11.96
CA SER A 209 20.88 -27.19 13.25
C SER A 209 19.66 -27.06 14.14
N TRP A 210 19.04 -25.86 14.18
CA TRP A 210 17.82 -25.61 14.92
C TRP A 210 16.65 -26.44 14.38
N LEU A 211 16.42 -26.42 13.07
CA LEU A 211 15.31 -27.15 12.45
C LEU A 211 15.45 -28.66 12.61
N LYS A 212 16.68 -29.21 12.47
CA LYS A 212 16.94 -30.64 12.70
C LYS A 212 16.62 -31.06 14.12
N ARG A 213 17.05 -30.29 15.12
CA ARG A 213 16.69 -30.57 16.53
C ARG A 213 15.18 -30.55 16.72
N LYS A 214 14.49 -29.57 16.14
CA LYS A 214 13.05 -29.47 16.23
C LYS A 214 12.33 -30.67 15.60
N LEU A 215 12.82 -31.17 14.47
CA LEU A 215 12.26 -32.33 13.79
C LEU A 215 12.46 -33.65 14.56
N LEU A 216 13.52 -33.75 15.35
CA LEU A 216 13.69 -34.90 16.27
C LEU A 216 12.66 -34.90 17.41
N GLU A 217 12.19 -33.69 17.82
CA GLU A 217 11.16 -33.57 18.85
C GLU A 217 9.75 -33.87 18.34
N VAL A 218 9.37 -33.30 17.17
CA VAL A 218 7.97 -33.31 16.70
C VAL A 218 7.71 -34.06 15.39
N ARG A 219 8.70 -34.66 14.75
CA ARG A 219 8.67 -35.38 13.48
C ARG A 219 8.13 -34.59 12.28
N GLU A 220 7.09 -33.80 12.46
CA GLU A 220 6.50 -32.90 11.46
C GLU A 220 6.41 -31.48 11.99
N TYR A 221 6.84 -30.51 11.20
CA TYR A 221 6.88 -29.13 11.64
C TYR A 221 6.51 -28.17 10.52
N MET A 222 5.48 -27.32 10.76
CA MET A 222 5.02 -26.33 9.80
C MET A 222 5.89 -25.07 9.82
N ILE A 223 6.40 -24.65 8.68
CA ILE A 223 7.18 -23.43 8.48
C ILE A 223 6.43 -22.54 7.47
N GLY A 224 5.51 -21.72 7.97
CA GLY A 224 4.59 -20.97 7.13
C GLY A 224 3.77 -21.91 6.22
N THR A 225 4.00 -21.86 4.89
CA THR A 225 3.31 -22.72 3.90
C THR A 225 4.17 -23.90 3.43
N MET A 226 5.14 -24.32 4.21
CA MET A 226 6.01 -25.47 3.95
C MET A 226 5.89 -26.45 5.11
N LEU A 227 6.01 -27.75 4.85
CA LEU A 227 6.06 -28.78 5.86
C LEU A 227 7.47 -29.37 5.92
N ALA A 228 8.12 -29.28 7.07
CA ALA A 228 9.35 -30.00 7.35
C ALA A 228 9.04 -31.33 8.05
N THR A 229 9.75 -32.40 7.67
CA THR A 229 9.51 -33.76 8.21
C THR A 229 10.81 -34.50 8.43
N HIS A 230 10.81 -35.36 9.45
CA HIS A 230 11.87 -36.34 9.67
C HIS A 230 11.41 -37.69 9.12
N GLU A 231 12.12 -38.23 8.12
CA GLU A 231 11.77 -39.49 7.45
C GLU A 231 12.98 -40.42 7.40
N GLY A 232 12.92 -41.47 8.19
CA GLY A 232 14.04 -42.43 8.32
C GLY A 232 15.25 -41.79 8.97
N LEU A 233 16.32 -41.56 8.20
CA LEU A 233 17.55 -40.92 8.65
C LEU A 233 17.73 -39.51 8.09
N GLU A 234 16.78 -38.99 7.35
CA GLU A 234 16.92 -37.71 6.63
C GLU A 234 15.77 -36.77 6.91
N ASP A 235 16.05 -35.47 6.83
CA ASP A 235 15.10 -34.38 7.01
C ASP A 235 14.74 -33.73 5.68
N TYR A 236 13.45 -33.56 5.45
CA TYR A 236 12.93 -33.01 4.20
C TYR A 236 12.03 -31.81 4.43
N ILE A 237 11.96 -30.93 3.46
CA ILE A 237 10.97 -29.86 3.36
C ILE A 237 10.08 -30.14 2.14
N TYR A 238 8.79 -30.24 2.37
CA TYR A 238 7.76 -30.32 1.34
C TYR A 238 7.23 -28.93 1.02
N ILE A 239 7.29 -28.58 -0.27
CA ILE A 239 6.80 -27.28 -0.77
C ILE A 239 5.66 -27.57 -1.74
N PRO A 240 4.38 -27.33 -1.37
CA PRO A 240 3.25 -27.55 -2.26
C PRO A 240 3.37 -26.77 -3.58
N ASP A 241 3.12 -27.44 -4.72
CA ASP A 241 3.05 -26.85 -6.06
C ASP A 241 1.61 -26.57 -6.45
N VAL A 242 1.08 -25.46 -5.93
CA VAL A 242 -0.30 -25.03 -6.14
C VAL A 242 -0.64 -24.84 -7.62
N LEU A 243 0.33 -24.40 -8.45
CA LEU A 243 0.07 -24.19 -9.88
C LEU A 243 -0.15 -25.51 -10.60
N THR A 244 0.61 -26.56 -10.25
CA THR A 244 0.35 -27.92 -10.76
C THR A 244 -1.00 -28.42 -10.31
N TYR A 245 -1.38 -28.20 -9.05
CA TYR A 245 -2.69 -28.58 -8.53
C TYR A 245 -3.83 -27.90 -9.29
N ILE A 246 -3.80 -26.57 -9.44
CA ILE A 246 -4.81 -25.80 -10.15
C ILE A 246 -4.96 -26.26 -11.61
N GLN A 247 -3.83 -26.46 -12.30
CA GLN A 247 -3.85 -26.86 -13.71
C GLN A 247 -4.38 -28.28 -13.90
N ALA A 248 -4.02 -29.20 -13.03
CA ALA A 248 -4.43 -30.60 -13.11
C ALA A 248 -5.91 -30.77 -12.69
N SER A 249 -6.32 -30.22 -11.53
CA SER A 249 -7.71 -30.27 -11.06
C SER A 249 -8.65 -29.55 -12.03
N GLY A 250 -8.19 -28.45 -12.64
CA GLY A 250 -8.93 -27.71 -13.65
C GLY A 250 -9.28 -28.55 -14.92
N ARG A 251 -8.75 -29.77 -15.09
CA ARG A 251 -9.18 -30.67 -16.18
C ARG A 251 -10.60 -31.20 -15.98
N ALA A 252 -11.08 -31.28 -14.76
CA ALA A 252 -12.43 -31.74 -14.45
C ALA A 252 -13.51 -30.63 -14.66
N SER A 253 -13.11 -29.38 -14.83
CA SER A 253 -14.03 -28.24 -15.09
C SER A 253 -13.59 -27.51 -16.35
N ARG A 254 -14.45 -27.47 -17.37
CA ARG A 254 -14.17 -26.89 -18.68
C ARG A 254 -15.41 -26.23 -19.25
N LEU A 255 -15.21 -25.35 -20.22
CA LEU A 255 -16.30 -24.82 -21.04
C LEU A 255 -16.80 -25.91 -21.99
N LEU A 256 -18.09 -26.13 -21.97
CA LEU A 256 -18.82 -27.02 -22.89
C LEU A 256 -20.03 -26.24 -23.40
N ASP A 257 -20.08 -25.98 -24.71
CA ASP A 257 -21.18 -25.26 -25.38
C ASP A 257 -21.49 -23.92 -24.71
N GLY A 258 -20.45 -23.15 -24.31
CA GLY A 258 -20.56 -21.84 -23.64
C GLY A 258 -20.87 -21.92 -22.13
N LYS A 259 -21.04 -23.12 -21.57
CA LYS A 259 -21.35 -23.34 -20.14
C LYS A 259 -20.20 -24.03 -19.41
N MET A 260 -19.96 -23.65 -18.15
CA MET A 260 -18.90 -24.28 -17.35
C MET A 260 -19.39 -25.56 -16.67
N THR A 261 -18.69 -26.67 -16.89
CA THR A 261 -18.99 -27.94 -16.22
C THR A 261 -18.51 -27.88 -14.75
N LEU A 262 -19.23 -28.56 -13.86
CA LEU A 262 -18.76 -28.80 -12.51
C LEU A 262 -17.66 -29.87 -12.52
N GLY A 263 -16.64 -29.75 -11.70
CA GLY A 263 -15.60 -30.75 -11.45
C GLY A 263 -15.48 -31.10 -9.97
N LEU A 264 -15.01 -32.31 -9.68
CA LEU A 264 -14.65 -32.74 -8.34
C LEU A 264 -13.15 -33.04 -8.29
N SER A 265 -12.43 -32.51 -7.30
CA SER A 265 -11.01 -32.77 -7.07
C SER A 265 -10.80 -33.36 -5.68
N ILE A 266 -10.17 -34.51 -5.59
CA ILE A 266 -9.96 -35.23 -4.31
C ILE A 266 -8.48 -35.43 -4.10
N ILE A 267 -7.96 -35.09 -2.94
CA ILE A 267 -6.57 -35.33 -2.53
C ILE A 267 -6.56 -36.43 -1.48
N ILE A 268 -5.87 -37.53 -1.75
CA ILE A 268 -5.61 -38.60 -0.77
C ILE A 268 -4.21 -38.36 -0.21
N GLU A 269 -4.10 -38.05 1.06
CA GLU A 269 -2.82 -37.74 1.72
C GLU A 269 -2.87 -38.29 3.15
N SER A 270 -1.74 -38.80 3.67
CA SER A 270 -1.62 -39.19 5.07
C SER A 270 -1.42 -38.02 6.03
N ARG A 271 -0.86 -36.92 5.53
CA ARG A 271 -0.44 -35.76 6.32
C ARG A 271 -1.38 -34.56 6.15
N LEU A 272 -2.24 -34.35 7.13
CA LEU A 272 -3.18 -33.21 7.13
C LEU A 272 -2.44 -31.85 7.00
N ASN A 273 -1.27 -31.73 7.63
CA ASN A 273 -0.48 -30.51 7.59
C ASN A 273 -0.03 -30.15 6.16
N LEU A 274 0.22 -31.14 5.30
CA LEU A 274 0.60 -30.90 3.90
C LEU A 274 -0.60 -30.43 3.06
N VAL A 275 -1.82 -30.93 3.35
CA VAL A 275 -3.07 -30.44 2.75
C VAL A 275 -3.32 -28.99 3.15
N ARG A 276 -3.19 -28.64 4.44
CA ARG A 276 -3.32 -27.26 4.94
C ARG A 276 -2.30 -26.32 4.32
N ALA A 277 -1.05 -26.79 4.12
CA ALA A 277 -0.02 -26.01 3.42
C ALA A 277 -0.38 -25.72 1.96
N LEU A 278 -1.01 -26.70 1.27
CA LEU A 278 -1.53 -26.49 -0.09
C LEU A 278 -2.71 -25.51 -0.07
N GLU A 279 -3.67 -25.66 0.84
CA GLU A 279 -4.82 -24.79 0.97
C GLU A 279 -4.41 -23.32 1.20
N SER A 280 -3.49 -23.08 2.13
CA SER A 280 -2.96 -21.73 2.41
C SER A 280 -2.33 -21.10 1.17
N ARG A 281 -1.71 -21.88 0.29
CA ARG A 281 -1.19 -21.41 -0.99
C ARG A 281 -2.27 -21.26 -2.05
N LEU A 282 -3.29 -22.12 -2.05
CA LEU A 282 -4.40 -22.05 -3.00
C LEU A 282 -5.19 -20.77 -2.80
N GLN A 283 -5.41 -20.35 -1.56
CA GLN A 283 -6.08 -19.08 -1.21
C GLN A 283 -5.38 -17.82 -1.75
N LEU A 284 -4.10 -17.92 -2.16
CA LEU A 284 -3.41 -16.81 -2.86
C LEU A 284 -3.87 -16.66 -4.33
N TYR A 285 -4.54 -17.65 -4.89
CA TYR A 285 -4.92 -17.73 -6.31
C TYR A 285 -6.41 -17.90 -6.52
N SER A 286 -7.14 -18.36 -5.52
CA SER A 286 -8.57 -18.68 -5.59
C SER A 286 -9.14 -18.66 -4.17
N ASP A 287 -10.40 -18.26 -4.02
CA ASP A 287 -11.11 -18.31 -2.73
C ASP A 287 -11.58 -19.72 -2.37
N SER A 288 -11.10 -20.74 -3.10
CA SER A 288 -11.43 -22.14 -2.88
C SER A 288 -10.91 -22.65 -1.54
N LYS A 289 -11.75 -23.41 -0.83
CA LYS A 289 -11.38 -24.17 0.36
C LYS A 289 -11.30 -25.65 0.01
N ILE A 290 -10.41 -26.38 0.67
CA ILE A 290 -10.31 -27.83 0.52
C ILE A 290 -11.11 -28.48 1.66
N ILE A 291 -12.24 -29.12 1.33
CA ILE A 291 -13.23 -29.62 2.29
C ILE A 291 -12.97 -31.10 2.58
N ASP A 292 -13.26 -31.56 3.79
CA ASP A 292 -13.22 -32.99 4.10
C ASP A 292 -14.24 -33.76 3.24
N TYR A 293 -13.78 -34.79 2.53
CA TYR A 293 -14.60 -35.57 1.61
C TYR A 293 -15.78 -36.25 2.33
N SER A 294 -15.62 -36.61 3.60
CA SER A 294 -16.67 -37.24 4.41
C SER A 294 -17.89 -36.36 4.63
N THR A 295 -17.73 -35.04 4.51
CA THR A 295 -18.81 -34.07 4.67
C THR A 295 -19.61 -33.80 3.39
N LEU A 296 -19.19 -34.40 2.25
CA LEU A 296 -19.79 -34.17 0.96
C LEU A 296 -20.95 -35.16 0.68
N ASN A 297 -22.03 -34.65 0.11
CA ASN A 297 -23.10 -35.49 -0.45
C ASN A 297 -22.73 -35.90 -1.87
N ILE A 298 -22.10 -37.08 -1.99
CA ILE A 298 -21.53 -37.58 -3.25
C ILE A 298 -22.61 -37.84 -4.30
N GLU A 299 -23.77 -38.40 -3.92
CA GLU A 299 -24.85 -38.65 -4.87
C GLU A 299 -25.39 -37.37 -5.52
N SER A 300 -25.58 -36.31 -4.75
CA SER A 300 -25.96 -35.00 -5.26
C SER A 300 -24.89 -34.41 -6.19
N ILE A 301 -23.61 -34.56 -5.80
CA ILE A 301 -22.49 -34.06 -6.63
C ILE A 301 -22.41 -34.82 -7.96
N LYS A 302 -22.54 -36.15 -7.94
CA LYS A 302 -22.55 -36.99 -9.16
C LYS A 302 -23.63 -36.54 -10.13
N LYS A 303 -24.86 -36.35 -9.62
CA LYS A 303 -25.97 -35.83 -10.42
C LYS A 303 -25.62 -34.50 -11.06
N THR A 304 -25.08 -33.55 -10.30
CA THR A 304 -24.69 -32.22 -10.80
C THR A 304 -23.52 -32.30 -11.79
N LEU A 305 -22.55 -33.19 -11.59
CA LEU A 305 -21.47 -33.47 -12.54
C LEU A 305 -22.02 -33.91 -13.92
N GLU A 306 -23.05 -34.69 -13.94
CA GLU A 306 -23.71 -35.18 -15.17
C GLU A 306 -24.61 -34.10 -15.77
N ASP A 307 -25.44 -33.46 -14.97
CA ASP A 307 -26.34 -32.37 -15.41
C ASP A 307 -25.59 -31.25 -16.10
N THR A 308 -24.42 -30.81 -15.56
CA THR A 308 -23.61 -29.77 -16.18
C THR A 308 -22.96 -30.16 -17.51
N ARG A 309 -22.90 -31.47 -17.83
CA ARG A 309 -22.37 -32.02 -19.10
C ARG A 309 -23.45 -32.31 -20.12
N SER A 310 -24.70 -32.43 -19.71
CA SER A 310 -25.86 -32.60 -20.59
C SER A 310 -26.51 -31.33 -21.10
N GLY A 311 -25.85 -30.19 -20.90
CA GLY A 311 -26.31 -28.89 -21.45
C GLY A 311 -26.92 -27.94 -20.40
N ASN A 312 -27.05 -28.35 -19.13
CA ASN A 312 -27.57 -27.51 -18.03
C ASN A 312 -26.49 -26.79 -17.24
N GLY A 313 -25.30 -26.56 -17.82
CA GLY A 313 -24.22 -25.78 -17.21
C GLY A 313 -24.54 -24.28 -17.11
N ARG A 314 -23.79 -23.58 -16.28
CA ARG A 314 -23.89 -22.13 -16.12
C ARG A 314 -23.35 -21.40 -17.36
N GLU A 315 -24.14 -20.52 -17.94
CA GLU A 315 -23.68 -19.65 -19.04
C GLU A 315 -22.61 -18.67 -18.57
N PHE A 316 -21.58 -18.49 -19.37
CA PHE A 316 -20.53 -17.53 -19.14
C PHE A 316 -20.53 -16.49 -20.25
N ASN A 317 -20.84 -15.26 -19.88
CA ASN A 317 -20.58 -14.13 -20.75
C ASN A 317 -19.17 -13.60 -20.45
N VAL A 318 -18.38 -13.43 -21.50
CA VAL A 318 -17.05 -12.84 -21.40
C VAL A 318 -17.15 -11.38 -21.79
N LYS A 319 -16.72 -10.49 -20.90
CA LYS A 319 -16.70 -9.05 -21.11
C LYS A 319 -15.26 -8.53 -20.96
N SER A 320 -14.85 -7.66 -21.84
CA SER A 320 -13.56 -6.99 -21.77
C SER A 320 -13.68 -5.58 -21.18
N SER A 321 -12.82 -5.23 -20.22
CA SER A 321 -12.88 -3.93 -19.53
C SER A 321 -11.51 -3.29 -19.46
N LEU A 322 -11.40 -2.01 -19.82
CA LEU A 322 -10.21 -1.19 -19.66
C LEU A 322 -10.30 -0.39 -18.35
N VAL A 323 -9.48 -0.73 -17.38
CA VAL A 323 -9.39 0.00 -16.11
C VAL A 323 -8.26 1.02 -16.18
N ILE A 324 -8.61 2.29 -15.99
CA ILE A 324 -7.65 3.40 -16.03
C ILE A 324 -7.55 4.02 -14.62
N VAL A 325 -6.36 3.96 -14.03
CA VAL A 325 -6.02 4.60 -12.73
C VAL A 325 -5.02 5.72 -12.93
N GLU A 326 -4.69 6.47 -11.87
CA GLU A 326 -3.73 7.57 -11.97
C GLU A 326 -2.29 7.10 -12.05
N SER A 327 -1.89 6.12 -11.20
CA SER A 327 -0.50 5.75 -11.05
C SER A 327 -0.18 4.35 -11.57
N PRO A 328 1.03 4.15 -12.14
CA PRO A 328 1.51 2.82 -12.55
C PRO A 328 1.62 1.83 -11.38
N THR A 329 1.87 2.30 -10.16
CA THR A 329 1.95 1.49 -8.94
C THR A 329 0.57 0.94 -8.60
N LYS A 330 -0.46 1.81 -8.55
CA LYS A 330 -1.87 1.41 -8.31
C LYS A 330 -2.35 0.41 -9.37
N ALA A 331 -2.04 0.66 -10.67
CA ALA A 331 -2.37 -0.26 -11.75
C ALA A 331 -1.78 -1.66 -11.52
N ARG A 332 -0.52 -1.74 -11.11
CA ARG A 332 0.17 -2.99 -10.83
C ARG A 332 -0.39 -3.70 -9.59
N THR A 333 -0.71 -2.95 -8.53
CA THR A 333 -1.32 -3.50 -7.31
C THR A 333 -2.67 -4.15 -7.64
N ILE A 334 -3.55 -3.46 -8.34
CA ILE A 334 -4.87 -3.99 -8.74
C ILE A 334 -4.69 -5.22 -9.62
N ALA A 335 -3.79 -5.17 -10.59
CA ALA A 335 -3.54 -6.29 -11.49
C ALA A 335 -3.05 -7.55 -10.75
N TRP A 336 -2.42 -7.41 -9.58
CA TRP A 336 -1.92 -8.53 -8.78
C TRP A 336 -2.98 -9.16 -7.87
N PHE A 337 -4.18 -8.62 -7.77
CA PHE A 337 -5.25 -9.21 -6.95
C PHE A 337 -5.63 -10.62 -7.37
N TRP A 338 -5.47 -10.94 -8.65
CA TRP A 338 -5.80 -12.24 -9.24
C TRP A 338 -4.55 -13.01 -9.71
N GLY A 339 -3.42 -12.80 -9.04
CA GLY A 339 -2.16 -13.49 -9.33
C GLY A 339 -1.18 -12.65 -10.15
N ARG A 340 -0.36 -13.28 -10.99
CA ARG A 340 0.64 -12.60 -11.81
C ARG A 340 0.03 -12.23 -13.17
N PRO A 341 -0.24 -10.95 -13.45
CA PRO A 341 -0.86 -10.53 -14.69
C PRO A 341 0.06 -10.70 -15.90
N GLY A 342 -0.52 -10.77 -17.08
CA GLY A 342 0.15 -10.50 -18.35
C GLY A 342 0.64 -9.06 -18.38
N LYS A 343 1.65 -8.77 -19.21
CA LYS A 343 2.21 -7.43 -19.34
C LYS A 343 2.43 -7.09 -20.81
N LYS A 344 1.70 -6.10 -21.29
CA LYS A 344 1.77 -5.57 -22.66
C LYS A 344 2.28 -4.14 -22.63
N ARG A 345 2.99 -3.73 -23.64
CA ARG A 345 3.42 -2.34 -23.82
C ARG A 345 2.78 -1.77 -25.09
N ILE A 346 2.08 -0.65 -24.96
CA ILE A 346 1.52 0.13 -26.07
C ILE A 346 2.15 1.51 -26.01
N GLY A 347 3.07 1.80 -26.93
CA GLY A 347 3.90 2.99 -26.82
C GLY A 347 4.68 3.01 -25.50
N ARG A 348 4.40 3.99 -24.66
CA ARG A 348 4.97 4.12 -23.31
C ARG A 348 4.08 3.64 -22.18
N LEU A 349 2.84 3.25 -22.49
CA LEU A 349 1.97 2.65 -21.49
C LEU A 349 2.32 1.18 -21.25
N ILE A 350 2.25 0.82 -19.97
CA ILE A 350 2.24 -0.58 -19.55
C ILE A 350 0.79 -0.92 -19.25
N VAL A 351 0.29 -1.94 -19.93
CA VAL A 351 -1.03 -2.51 -19.70
C VAL A 351 -0.83 -3.86 -19.02
N TYR A 352 -1.50 -4.07 -17.92
CA TYR A 352 -1.55 -5.35 -17.22
C TYR A 352 -2.83 -6.06 -17.62
N GLU A 353 -2.72 -7.32 -18.00
CA GLU A 353 -3.85 -8.15 -18.43
C GLU A 353 -4.09 -9.25 -17.39
N THR A 354 -5.31 -9.32 -16.89
CA THR A 354 -5.77 -10.34 -15.94
C THR A 354 -7.24 -10.62 -16.18
N SER A 355 -7.80 -11.61 -15.49
CA SER A 355 -9.23 -11.90 -15.53
C SER A 355 -9.80 -12.05 -14.14
N MET A 356 -11.04 -11.71 -13.98
CA MET A 356 -11.83 -11.94 -12.77
C MET A 356 -13.17 -12.55 -13.11
N VAL A 357 -13.77 -13.24 -12.15
CA VAL A 357 -15.15 -13.68 -12.20
C VAL A 357 -15.98 -12.71 -11.37
N ASP A 358 -17.06 -12.22 -11.93
CA ASP A 358 -18.06 -11.48 -11.17
C ASP A 358 -18.97 -12.46 -10.44
N ASP A 359 -18.83 -12.53 -9.12
CA ASP A 359 -19.56 -13.49 -8.28
C ASP A 359 -21.09 -13.32 -8.34
N ALA A 360 -21.58 -12.13 -8.70
CA ALA A 360 -23.00 -11.83 -8.78
C ALA A 360 -23.62 -12.35 -10.09
N SER A 361 -22.98 -12.07 -11.23
CA SER A 361 -23.46 -12.49 -12.55
C SER A 361 -22.86 -13.80 -13.04
N GLY A 362 -21.70 -14.18 -12.48
CA GLY A 362 -20.90 -15.30 -12.96
C GLY A 362 -20.17 -15.02 -14.27
N ASN A 363 -20.19 -13.79 -14.74
CA ASN A 363 -19.50 -13.39 -15.95
C ASN A 363 -17.99 -13.33 -15.75
N VAL A 364 -17.25 -13.62 -16.80
CA VAL A 364 -15.80 -13.45 -16.83
C VAL A 364 -15.48 -12.07 -17.36
N ILE A 365 -14.72 -11.31 -16.57
CA ILE A 365 -14.28 -9.98 -16.99
C ILE A 365 -12.78 -10.06 -17.28
N LEU A 366 -12.44 -9.80 -18.56
CA LEU A 366 -11.04 -9.65 -18.99
C LEU A 366 -10.60 -8.21 -18.71
N LEU A 367 -9.73 -8.02 -17.73
CA LEU A 367 -9.27 -6.71 -17.29
C LEU A 367 -7.97 -6.32 -17.99
N GLN A 368 -7.99 -5.18 -18.69
CA GLN A 368 -6.81 -4.46 -19.15
C GLN A 368 -6.59 -3.27 -18.22
N ILE A 369 -5.57 -3.29 -17.39
CA ILE A 369 -5.35 -2.27 -16.34
C ILE A 369 -4.15 -1.43 -16.69
N THR A 370 -4.34 -0.11 -16.75
CA THR A 370 -3.27 0.85 -17.07
C THR A 370 -3.39 2.14 -16.27
N ALA A 371 -2.44 3.06 -16.44
CA ALA A 371 -2.41 4.34 -15.71
C ALA A 371 -2.26 5.53 -16.65
N SER A 372 -3.00 6.62 -16.33
CA SER A 372 -2.85 7.92 -17.00
C SER A 372 -1.54 8.65 -16.66
N ARG A 373 -0.87 8.26 -15.57
CA ARG A 373 0.33 8.91 -15.00
C ARG A 373 0.07 10.33 -14.49
N GLY A 374 -1.10 10.55 -13.91
CA GLY A 374 -1.56 11.83 -13.39
C GLY A 374 -2.37 12.62 -14.44
N HIS A 375 -2.35 13.93 -14.33
CA HIS A 375 -3.02 14.80 -15.28
C HIS A 375 -2.44 14.67 -16.69
N ILE A 376 -3.33 14.64 -17.68
CA ILE A 376 -2.99 14.55 -19.11
C ILE A 376 -2.91 15.94 -19.70
N PHE A 377 -3.77 16.88 -19.24
CA PHE A 377 -3.87 18.24 -19.71
C PHE A 377 -3.65 19.26 -18.60
N GLU A 378 -3.10 20.43 -18.99
CA GLU A 378 -2.92 21.60 -18.10
C GLU A 378 -3.23 22.88 -18.89
N LEU A 379 -3.55 23.97 -18.18
CA LEU A 379 -3.78 25.27 -18.79
C LEU A 379 -2.53 25.74 -19.56
N VAL A 380 -2.73 26.23 -20.79
CA VAL A 380 -1.64 26.80 -21.61
C VAL A 380 -1.08 28.07 -20.93
N GLU A 381 0.20 28.37 -21.19
CA GLU A 381 0.84 29.53 -20.56
C GLU A 381 0.62 30.80 -21.38
N ASN A 382 0.81 30.72 -22.69
CA ASN A 382 0.71 31.84 -23.64
C ASN A 382 -0.16 31.44 -24.80
N LEU A 383 -1.27 32.15 -24.99
CA LEU A 383 -2.13 32.09 -26.17
C LEU A 383 -2.61 33.50 -26.46
N ASN A 384 -2.61 33.90 -27.73
CA ASN A 384 -3.17 35.21 -28.16
C ASN A 384 -4.63 35.30 -27.67
N ASN A 385 -5.00 36.43 -27.07
CA ASN A 385 -6.32 36.68 -26.47
C ASN A 385 -6.64 35.87 -25.21
N SER A 386 -5.65 35.28 -24.54
CA SER A 386 -5.86 34.65 -23.24
C SER A 386 -4.91 35.25 -22.21
N ARG A 387 -5.36 35.27 -20.94
CA ARG A 387 -4.50 35.63 -19.81
C ARG A 387 -4.18 34.35 -19.01
N TYR A 388 -2.92 33.94 -19.10
CA TYR A 388 -2.42 32.72 -18.45
C TYR A 388 -3.20 31.44 -18.81
N GLY A 389 -3.70 31.36 -20.08
CA GLY A 389 -4.50 30.23 -20.57
C GLY A 389 -5.98 30.29 -20.24
N VAL A 390 -6.47 31.43 -19.80
CA VAL A 390 -7.90 31.69 -19.59
C VAL A 390 -8.33 32.80 -20.54
N ILE A 391 -9.28 32.54 -21.45
CA ILE A 391 -9.90 33.56 -22.32
C ILE A 391 -10.99 34.24 -21.51
N VAL A 392 -10.95 35.58 -21.48
CA VAL A 392 -11.97 36.40 -20.80
C VAL A 392 -12.76 37.14 -21.89
N ASN A 393 -14.01 36.77 -22.10
CA ASN A 393 -14.92 37.46 -23.03
C ASN A 393 -15.61 38.64 -22.32
N GLY A 394 -15.26 39.85 -22.67
CA GLY A 394 -15.74 41.08 -21.99
C GLY A 394 -17.24 41.34 -22.02
N SER A 395 -18.01 40.82 -23.00
CA SER A 395 -19.42 41.09 -23.15
C SER A 395 -20.33 40.18 -22.28
N ASN A 396 -19.88 38.93 -21.96
CA ASN A 396 -20.67 37.96 -21.19
C ASN A 396 -19.96 37.44 -19.93
N SER A 397 -18.77 37.96 -19.59
CA SER A 397 -17.96 37.51 -18.44
C SER A 397 -17.72 36.00 -18.42
N ASP A 398 -17.57 35.39 -19.57
CA ASP A 398 -17.25 33.97 -19.66
C ASP A 398 -15.73 33.75 -19.56
N TYR A 399 -15.35 32.82 -18.68
CA TYR A 399 -13.96 32.45 -18.43
C TYR A 399 -13.70 31.06 -18.99
N ILE A 400 -13.06 30.99 -20.15
CA ILE A 400 -12.86 29.73 -20.88
C ILE A 400 -11.42 29.27 -20.66
N PRO A 401 -11.21 28.17 -19.92
CA PRO A 401 -9.90 27.61 -19.75
C PRO A 401 -9.42 26.89 -21.02
N VAL A 402 -8.21 27.18 -21.48
CA VAL A 402 -7.60 26.54 -22.64
C VAL A 402 -6.54 25.58 -22.18
N TYR A 403 -6.69 24.31 -22.55
CA TYR A 403 -5.84 23.22 -22.13
C TYR A 403 -4.92 22.75 -23.26
N GLY A 404 -3.68 22.39 -22.88
CA GLY A 404 -2.68 21.75 -23.73
C GLY A 404 -2.15 20.46 -23.10
N SER A 405 -1.48 19.64 -23.91
CA SER A 405 -0.83 18.43 -23.41
C SER A 405 0.36 18.76 -22.52
N ILE A 406 0.51 18.02 -21.43
CA ILE A 406 1.63 18.18 -20.49
C ILE A 406 2.89 17.59 -21.11
N LYS A 407 3.94 18.41 -21.18
CA LYS A 407 5.26 18.02 -21.63
C LYS A 407 6.25 18.00 -20.47
N ARG A 408 7.19 17.07 -20.49
CA ARG A 408 8.24 16.95 -19.47
C ARG A 408 9.58 16.72 -20.14
N CYS A 409 10.54 17.56 -19.82
CA CYS A 409 11.92 17.41 -20.28
C CYS A 409 12.56 16.16 -19.65
N LYS A 410 13.19 15.31 -20.46
CA LYS A 410 13.89 14.12 -19.94
C LYS A 410 15.23 14.45 -19.29
N SER A 411 15.88 15.56 -19.73
CA SER A 411 17.20 15.98 -19.25
C SER A 411 17.13 16.66 -17.87
N CYS A 412 16.20 17.64 -17.67
CA CYS A 412 16.12 18.42 -16.44
C CYS A 412 14.84 18.22 -15.62
N GLY A 413 13.88 17.39 -16.10
CA GLY A 413 12.63 17.10 -15.42
C GLY A 413 11.59 18.24 -15.44
N TYR A 414 11.89 19.39 -16.07
CA TYR A 414 10.98 20.52 -16.10
C TYR A 414 9.70 20.20 -16.87
N GLN A 415 8.56 20.62 -16.31
CA GLN A 415 7.22 20.44 -16.90
C GLN A 415 6.75 21.74 -17.54
N PHE A 416 6.21 21.66 -18.76
CA PHE A 416 5.72 22.80 -19.54
C PHE A 416 4.66 22.34 -20.56
N ILE A 417 4.03 23.26 -21.27
CA ILE A 417 2.90 22.97 -22.17
C ILE A 417 3.14 23.53 -23.58
N SER A 418 3.44 24.80 -23.71
CA SER A 418 3.34 25.54 -24.99
C SER A 418 4.55 25.37 -25.92
N SER A 419 5.71 24.96 -25.42
CA SER A 419 6.95 24.87 -26.20
C SER A 419 7.19 23.47 -26.80
N ILE A 420 7.94 23.37 -27.90
CA ILE A 420 8.40 22.09 -28.49
C ILE A 420 9.65 21.60 -27.78
N THR A 421 10.56 22.51 -27.43
CA THR A 421 11.80 22.23 -26.68
C THR A 421 11.64 22.70 -25.23
N CYS A 422 12.49 22.19 -24.34
CA CYS A 422 12.46 22.57 -22.93
C CYS A 422 12.82 24.06 -22.75
N PRO A 423 11.94 24.90 -22.21
CA PRO A 423 12.25 26.33 -22.03
C PRO A 423 13.31 26.59 -20.96
N ARG A 424 13.63 25.57 -20.12
CA ARG A 424 14.64 25.71 -19.06
C ARG A 424 16.05 25.34 -19.51
N CYS A 425 16.23 24.29 -20.31
CA CYS A 425 17.55 23.79 -20.69
C CYS A 425 17.74 23.61 -22.20
N GLY A 426 16.76 24.00 -23.04
CA GLY A 426 16.84 23.92 -24.50
C GLY A 426 16.73 22.50 -25.10
N SER A 427 16.67 21.45 -24.27
CA SER A 427 16.65 20.06 -24.75
C SER A 427 15.41 19.76 -25.60
N SER A 428 15.60 19.08 -26.72
CA SER A 428 14.53 18.54 -27.57
C SER A 428 14.00 17.19 -27.07
N GLU A 429 14.68 16.56 -26.10
CA GLU A 429 14.23 15.32 -25.51
C GLU A 429 13.06 15.54 -24.55
N VAL A 430 11.85 15.58 -25.09
CA VAL A 430 10.63 15.88 -24.37
C VAL A 430 9.70 14.66 -24.37
N PHE A 431 9.10 14.37 -23.25
CA PHE A 431 7.97 13.48 -23.14
C PHE A 431 6.68 14.29 -23.21
N ASP A 432 5.78 13.95 -24.15
CA ASP A 432 4.45 14.57 -24.29
C ASP A 432 3.37 13.58 -23.85
N SER A 433 2.43 14.01 -22.98
CA SER A 433 1.29 13.22 -22.51
C SER A 433 0.34 12.81 -23.65
N LYS A 434 0.39 13.47 -24.80
CA LYS A 434 -0.35 13.10 -26.02
C LYS A 434 -0.13 11.63 -26.40
N ILE A 435 1.10 11.12 -26.20
CA ILE A 435 1.43 9.70 -26.46
C ILE A 435 0.58 8.76 -25.59
N ILE A 436 0.28 9.17 -24.34
CA ILE A 436 -0.60 8.41 -23.45
C ILE A 436 -2.03 8.42 -23.98
N VAL A 437 -2.52 9.61 -24.38
CA VAL A 437 -3.85 9.78 -24.94
C VAL A 437 -4.06 8.88 -26.17
N GLU A 438 -3.11 8.87 -27.10
CA GLU A 438 -3.17 8.03 -28.31
C GLU A 438 -3.20 6.53 -27.96
N ALA A 439 -2.41 6.10 -26.99
CA ALA A 439 -2.41 4.72 -26.54
C ALA A 439 -3.74 4.34 -25.86
N LEU A 440 -4.31 5.22 -25.03
CA LEU A 440 -5.61 5.00 -24.40
C LEU A 440 -6.75 4.92 -25.44
N ARG A 441 -6.73 5.76 -26.48
CA ARG A 441 -7.71 5.71 -27.58
C ARG A 441 -7.68 4.37 -28.32
N ARG A 442 -6.46 3.87 -28.61
CA ARG A 442 -6.31 2.53 -29.24
C ARG A 442 -6.89 1.42 -28.36
N LEU A 443 -6.65 1.48 -27.05
CA LEU A 443 -7.19 0.50 -26.09
C LEU A 443 -8.72 0.60 -26.00
N ALA A 444 -9.27 1.81 -26.01
CA ALA A 444 -10.71 2.07 -25.90
C ALA A 444 -11.53 1.38 -27.01
N LEU A 445 -10.95 1.24 -28.22
CA LEU A 445 -11.56 0.55 -29.36
C LEU A 445 -11.58 -0.98 -29.22
N THR A 446 -10.81 -1.55 -28.29
CA THR A 446 -10.62 -3.02 -28.17
C THR A 446 -11.35 -3.63 -26.98
N VAL A 447 -12.15 -2.86 -26.26
CA VAL A 447 -12.86 -3.29 -25.05
C VAL A 447 -14.34 -2.96 -25.09
N ASP A 448 -15.14 -3.74 -24.37
CA ASP A 448 -16.60 -3.54 -24.28
C ASP A 448 -16.95 -2.36 -23.35
N GLU A 449 -16.12 -2.09 -22.35
CA GLU A 449 -16.33 -0.95 -21.44
C GLU A 449 -15.02 -0.35 -20.94
N ILE A 450 -15.11 0.91 -20.48
CA ILE A 450 -14.02 1.62 -19.83
C ILE A 450 -14.42 1.93 -18.38
N ILE A 451 -13.53 1.62 -17.45
CA ILE A 451 -13.68 1.87 -16.02
C ILE A 451 -12.62 2.89 -15.60
N ILE A 452 -13.03 4.08 -15.19
CA ILE A 452 -12.12 5.11 -14.70
C ILE A 452 -12.07 5.03 -13.19
N ALA A 453 -10.90 4.61 -12.64
CA ALA A 453 -10.69 4.34 -11.22
C ALA A 453 -9.59 5.23 -10.62
N THR A 454 -9.64 6.53 -10.93
CA THR A 454 -8.79 7.58 -10.35
C THR A 454 -9.06 7.78 -8.86
N ASP A 455 -8.22 8.55 -8.17
CA ASP A 455 -8.32 8.75 -6.73
C ASP A 455 -9.64 9.42 -6.31
N PRO A 456 -10.11 9.22 -5.06
CA PRO A 456 -11.41 9.67 -4.59
C PRO A 456 -11.41 11.15 -4.16
N ASP A 457 -10.66 12.03 -4.85
CA ASP A 457 -10.62 13.46 -4.55
C ASP A 457 -10.96 14.31 -5.78
N ARG A 458 -11.04 15.63 -5.60
CA ARG A 458 -11.33 16.59 -6.69
C ARG A 458 -10.30 16.50 -7.84
N GLU A 459 -9.01 16.31 -7.52
CA GLU A 459 -7.96 16.12 -8.52
C GLU A 459 -8.22 14.85 -9.34
N GLY A 460 -8.56 13.74 -8.67
CA GLY A 460 -8.89 12.47 -9.32
C GLY A 460 -10.15 12.57 -10.18
N GLU A 461 -11.16 13.32 -9.73
CA GLU A 461 -12.39 13.52 -10.51
C GLU A 461 -12.14 14.36 -11.78
N LYS A 462 -11.27 15.38 -11.69
CA LYS A 462 -10.85 16.15 -12.88
C LYS A 462 -10.05 15.30 -13.86
N ILE A 463 -9.16 14.43 -13.36
CA ILE A 463 -8.42 13.49 -14.22
C ILE A 463 -9.42 12.50 -14.89
N ALA A 464 -10.41 12.01 -14.13
CA ALA A 464 -11.45 11.14 -14.67
C ALA A 464 -12.23 11.83 -15.81
N PHE A 465 -12.58 13.10 -15.62
CA PHE A 465 -13.28 13.89 -16.62
C PHE A 465 -12.45 14.11 -17.90
N ASP A 466 -11.17 14.40 -17.76
CA ASP A 466 -10.25 14.55 -18.89
C ASP A 466 -10.13 13.24 -19.70
N ILE A 467 -10.03 12.10 -19.00
CA ILE A 467 -10.02 10.78 -19.63
C ILE A 467 -11.37 10.51 -20.34
N TYR A 468 -12.48 10.81 -19.69
CA TYR A 468 -13.82 10.64 -20.25
C TYR A 468 -13.98 11.45 -21.54
N LEU A 469 -13.67 12.76 -21.54
CA LEU A 469 -13.75 13.61 -22.73
C LEU A 469 -12.86 13.10 -23.86
N THR A 470 -11.71 12.53 -23.51
CA THR A 470 -10.75 11.99 -24.49
C THR A 470 -11.22 10.70 -25.13
N LEU A 471 -11.98 9.88 -24.42
CA LEU A 471 -12.33 8.52 -24.85
C LEU A 471 -13.78 8.32 -25.25
N LYS A 472 -14.72 9.22 -24.90
CA LYS A 472 -16.16 9.07 -25.18
C LYS A 472 -16.52 8.95 -26.68
N ALA A 473 -15.66 9.46 -27.57
CA ALA A 473 -15.84 9.31 -29.00
C ALA A 473 -15.41 7.93 -29.54
N TYR A 474 -14.67 7.16 -28.75
CA TYR A 474 -14.12 5.84 -29.09
C TYR A 474 -14.86 4.70 -28.40
N ASN A 475 -15.43 4.94 -27.24
CA ASN A 475 -16.25 4.00 -26.49
C ASN A 475 -17.23 4.79 -25.61
N GLN A 476 -18.53 4.51 -25.76
CA GLN A 476 -19.58 5.21 -25.01
C GLN A 476 -19.87 4.59 -23.64
N ASN A 477 -19.48 3.33 -23.43
CA ASN A 477 -19.68 2.63 -22.17
C ASN A 477 -18.56 2.95 -21.19
N ILE A 478 -18.61 4.12 -20.57
CA ILE A 478 -17.60 4.60 -19.62
C ILE A 478 -18.26 4.76 -18.25
N ARG A 479 -17.68 4.12 -17.24
CA ARG A 479 -18.13 4.18 -15.84
C ARG A 479 -17.04 4.71 -14.92
N ARG A 480 -17.43 5.42 -13.86
CA ARG A 480 -16.57 5.92 -12.79
C ARG A 480 -16.63 4.98 -11.60
N VAL A 481 -15.46 4.59 -11.08
CA VAL A 481 -15.33 3.73 -9.91
C VAL A 481 -14.44 4.44 -8.88
N VAL A 482 -14.94 4.58 -7.65
CA VAL A 482 -14.23 5.24 -6.54
C VAL A 482 -13.64 4.17 -5.63
N ILE A 483 -12.31 4.18 -5.48
CA ILE A 483 -11.57 3.21 -4.68
C ILE A 483 -10.95 3.93 -3.47
N ARG A 484 -11.43 3.62 -2.26
CA ARG A 484 -10.93 4.18 -1.00
C ARG A 484 -9.81 3.35 -0.38
N GLU A 485 -9.77 2.05 -0.70
CA GLU A 485 -8.73 1.10 -0.34
C GLU A 485 -8.29 0.33 -1.58
N VAL A 486 -7.00 0.22 -1.84
CA VAL A 486 -6.51 -0.58 -2.98
C VAL A 486 -6.45 -2.06 -2.55
N THR A 487 -7.61 -2.68 -2.36
CA THR A 487 -7.80 -4.08 -1.99
C THR A 487 -8.71 -4.80 -2.99
N LYS A 488 -8.58 -6.14 -3.12
CA LYS A 488 -9.42 -6.95 -4.02
C LYS A 488 -10.90 -6.77 -3.70
N ARG A 489 -11.25 -6.84 -2.41
CA ARG A 489 -12.62 -6.68 -1.92
C ARG A 489 -13.22 -5.33 -2.32
N GLU A 490 -12.54 -4.24 -1.96
CA GLU A 490 -13.02 -2.87 -2.26
C GLU A 490 -13.15 -2.64 -3.76
N PHE A 491 -12.17 -3.12 -4.55
CA PHE A 491 -12.24 -2.99 -6.01
C PHE A 491 -13.44 -3.72 -6.59
N THR A 492 -13.71 -4.96 -6.16
CA THR A 492 -14.86 -5.75 -6.63
C THR A 492 -16.18 -5.10 -6.22
N GLU A 493 -16.28 -4.59 -4.99
CA GLU A 493 -17.47 -3.90 -4.50
C GLU A 493 -17.70 -2.56 -5.22
N ALA A 494 -16.62 -1.80 -5.44
CA ALA A 494 -16.68 -0.54 -6.17
C ALA A 494 -17.11 -0.71 -7.65
N LEU A 495 -16.77 -1.83 -8.28
CA LEU A 495 -17.28 -2.16 -9.64
C LEU A 495 -18.80 -2.33 -9.66
N LYS A 496 -19.39 -2.93 -8.63
CA LYS A 496 -20.84 -3.08 -8.49
C LYS A 496 -21.55 -1.73 -8.29
N ASN A 497 -20.88 -0.81 -7.58
CA ASN A 497 -21.38 0.53 -7.25
C ASN A 497 -20.82 1.62 -8.18
N ALA A 498 -20.50 1.29 -9.41
CA ALA A 498 -19.98 2.24 -10.39
C ALA A 498 -21.00 3.36 -10.69
N THR A 499 -20.52 4.59 -10.76
CA THR A 499 -21.31 5.80 -10.96
C THR A 499 -20.93 6.53 -12.25
N SER A 500 -21.58 7.65 -12.53
CA SER A 500 -21.10 8.67 -13.46
C SER A 500 -20.07 9.59 -12.78
N ILE A 501 -19.35 10.36 -13.58
CA ILE A 501 -18.44 11.40 -13.11
C ILE A 501 -19.22 12.50 -12.37
N ASN A 502 -18.72 12.92 -11.21
CA ASN A 502 -19.32 14.00 -10.45
C ASN A 502 -18.89 15.36 -11.01
N ILE A 503 -19.75 15.94 -11.83
CA ILE A 503 -19.49 17.21 -12.53
C ILE A 503 -19.25 18.36 -11.54
N LYS A 504 -19.89 18.36 -10.37
CA LYS A 504 -19.70 19.42 -9.37
C LYS A 504 -18.30 19.43 -8.75
N LEU A 505 -17.74 18.26 -8.50
CA LEU A 505 -16.34 18.14 -8.10
C LEU A 505 -15.38 18.60 -9.21
N VAL A 506 -15.71 18.30 -10.47
CA VAL A 506 -14.93 18.76 -11.63
C VAL A 506 -14.98 20.28 -11.75
N GLU A 507 -16.15 20.90 -11.65
CA GLU A 507 -16.36 22.35 -11.70
C GLU A 507 -15.59 23.05 -10.57
N SER A 508 -15.68 22.55 -9.34
CA SER A 508 -14.91 23.04 -8.19
C SER A 508 -13.40 23.00 -8.45
N GLN A 509 -12.91 21.90 -9.02
CA GLN A 509 -11.48 21.75 -9.31
C GLN A 509 -11.02 22.66 -10.49
N ILE A 510 -11.86 22.86 -11.51
CA ILE A 510 -11.58 23.78 -12.62
C ILE A 510 -11.53 25.21 -12.10
N ALA A 511 -12.52 25.63 -11.30
CA ALA A 511 -12.56 26.97 -10.70
C ALA A 511 -11.34 27.22 -9.81
N ARG A 512 -10.95 26.23 -9.01
CA ARG A 512 -9.71 26.26 -8.20
C ARG A 512 -8.47 26.47 -9.08
N ARG A 513 -8.34 25.68 -10.17
CA ARG A 513 -7.18 25.78 -11.08
C ARG A 513 -7.09 27.14 -11.76
N ILE A 514 -8.23 27.67 -12.21
CA ILE A 514 -8.29 29.01 -12.80
C ILE A 514 -7.88 30.06 -11.74
N SER A 515 -8.46 30.01 -10.55
CA SER A 515 -8.15 30.93 -9.46
C SER A 515 -6.66 30.90 -9.06
N ASP A 516 -6.11 29.70 -8.84
CA ASP A 516 -4.70 29.53 -8.49
C ASP A 516 -3.76 29.98 -9.62
N ARG A 517 -4.17 29.79 -10.88
CA ARG A 517 -3.41 30.26 -12.05
C ARG A 517 -3.39 31.80 -12.14
N LEU A 518 -4.56 32.42 -12.04
CA LEU A 518 -4.66 33.88 -12.14
C LEU A 518 -3.91 34.58 -11.00
N ILE A 519 -4.14 34.18 -9.76
CA ILE A 519 -3.43 34.72 -8.59
C ILE A 519 -1.92 34.45 -8.69
N GLY A 520 -1.56 33.18 -8.88
CA GLY A 520 -0.17 32.75 -8.83
C GLY A 520 0.70 33.40 -9.92
N TYR A 521 0.18 33.52 -11.13
CA TYR A 521 0.93 34.14 -12.23
C TYR A 521 1.01 35.66 -12.10
N THR A 522 -0.09 36.33 -11.69
CA THR A 522 -0.07 37.78 -11.43
C THR A 522 0.98 38.14 -10.38
N LEU A 523 1.00 37.46 -9.24
CA LEU A 523 1.99 37.67 -8.18
C LEU A 523 3.41 37.32 -8.63
N SER A 524 3.57 36.22 -9.37
CA SER A 524 4.88 35.75 -9.82
C SER A 524 5.49 36.67 -10.87
N ASP A 525 4.70 37.16 -11.83
CA ASP A 525 5.20 38.05 -12.86
C ASP A 525 5.59 39.40 -12.27
N TYR A 526 4.86 39.92 -11.30
CA TYR A 526 5.24 41.11 -10.55
C TYR A 526 6.62 40.94 -9.86
N LEU A 527 6.84 39.80 -9.17
CA LEU A 527 8.15 39.51 -8.56
C LEU A 527 9.27 39.36 -9.59
N LYS A 528 9.01 38.68 -10.70
CA LYS A 528 10.01 38.52 -11.79
C LYS A 528 10.42 39.84 -12.40
N ASN A 529 9.46 40.77 -12.57
CA ASN A 529 9.72 42.11 -13.11
C ASN A 529 10.57 42.96 -12.16
N ILE A 530 10.37 42.87 -10.85
CA ILE A 530 11.18 43.61 -9.86
C ILE A 530 12.59 43.03 -9.74
N TYR A 531 12.72 41.71 -9.65
CA TYR A 531 14.01 41.08 -9.33
C TYR A 531 14.79 40.59 -10.57
N GLY A 532 14.17 40.51 -11.75
CA GLY A 532 14.78 39.94 -12.96
C GLY A 532 14.94 38.41 -12.95
N TYR A 533 14.53 37.71 -11.85
CA TYR A 533 14.72 36.28 -11.71
C TYR A 533 13.50 35.46 -12.16
N LYS A 534 13.64 34.71 -13.27
CA LYS A 534 12.56 33.90 -13.87
C LYS A 534 12.03 32.74 -12.96
N TRP A 535 12.76 32.35 -11.91
CA TRP A 535 12.41 31.26 -11.03
C TRP A 535 11.58 31.68 -9.80
N LEU A 536 11.41 33.01 -9.58
CA LEU A 536 10.56 33.52 -8.50
C LEU A 536 9.10 33.22 -8.77
N GLY A 537 8.35 32.90 -7.69
CA GLY A 537 6.92 32.65 -7.76
C GLY A 537 6.23 32.84 -6.43
N ALA A 538 4.96 33.19 -6.49
CA ALA A 538 4.10 33.35 -5.33
C ALA A 538 2.72 32.74 -5.59
N GLY A 539 1.91 32.58 -4.55
CA GLY A 539 0.58 32.00 -4.65
C GLY A 539 -0.22 32.21 -3.37
N ARG A 540 -1.55 32.13 -3.49
CA ARG A 540 -2.47 32.44 -2.39
C ARG A 540 -2.26 31.64 -1.10
N VAL A 541 -1.91 30.36 -1.19
CA VAL A 541 -1.61 29.50 -0.03
C VAL A 541 -0.15 29.60 0.38
N GLN A 542 0.75 29.78 -0.59
CA GLN A 542 2.19 29.90 -0.37
C GLN A 542 2.56 31.13 0.45
N SER A 543 1.95 32.28 0.16
CA SER A 543 2.30 33.58 0.76
C SER A 543 1.94 33.67 2.25
N PRO A 544 0.74 33.26 2.73
CA PRO A 544 0.44 33.21 4.16
C PRO A 544 1.38 32.29 4.93
N VAL A 545 1.72 31.12 4.36
CA VAL A 545 2.69 30.17 4.96
C VAL A 545 4.06 30.82 5.16
N LEU A 546 4.54 31.58 4.19
CA LEU A 546 5.79 32.35 4.33
C LEU A 546 5.67 33.40 5.46
N GLY A 547 4.54 34.08 5.54
CA GLY A 547 4.25 35.05 6.61
C GLY A 547 4.36 34.43 7.99
N TRP A 548 3.73 33.30 8.24
CA TRP A 548 3.79 32.61 9.55
C TRP A 548 5.21 32.17 9.93
N VAL A 549 5.98 31.69 8.96
CA VAL A 549 7.40 31.34 9.20
C VAL A 549 8.21 32.59 9.59
N ILE A 550 7.97 33.73 8.94
CA ILE A 550 8.64 35.02 9.25
C ILE A 550 8.23 35.52 10.63
N GLU A 551 6.94 35.54 10.94
CA GLU A 551 6.43 35.95 12.25
C GLU A 551 7.01 35.12 13.38
N ARG A 552 7.06 33.79 13.19
CA ARG A 552 7.67 32.90 14.17
C ARG A 552 9.17 33.10 14.32
N PHE A 553 9.88 33.38 13.23
CA PHE A 553 11.30 33.68 13.25
C PHE A 553 11.57 34.98 14.03
N ASN A 554 10.77 36.02 13.83
CA ASN A 554 10.86 37.25 14.60
C ASN A 554 10.55 37.04 16.08
N ALA A 555 9.51 36.26 16.40
CA ALA A 555 9.20 35.88 17.77
C ALA A 555 10.34 35.09 18.41
N TRP A 556 10.95 34.15 17.66
CA TRP A 556 12.11 33.39 18.10
C TRP A 556 13.31 34.32 18.40
N ALA A 557 13.60 35.27 17.53
CA ALA A 557 14.72 36.21 17.70
C ALA A 557 14.54 37.12 18.92
N ASN A 558 13.29 37.55 19.17
CA ASN A 558 12.94 38.48 20.26
C ASN A 558 12.73 37.80 21.62
N SER A 559 12.64 36.47 21.69
CA SER A 559 12.38 35.73 22.92
C SER A 559 13.52 34.79 23.33
N ILE A 560 14.76 35.24 23.08
CA ILE A 560 15.97 34.47 23.42
C ILE A 560 16.14 34.42 24.93
N VAL A 561 16.30 33.23 25.48
CA VAL A 561 16.54 32.94 26.90
C VAL A 561 17.66 31.90 27.02
N TYR A 562 18.20 31.80 28.23
CA TYR A 562 19.10 30.69 28.58
C TYR A 562 18.28 29.55 29.19
N LYS A 563 18.58 28.30 28.86
CA LYS A 563 18.01 27.10 29.50
C LYS A 563 19.11 26.39 30.24
N VAL A 564 18.90 26.16 31.55
CA VAL A 564 19.70 25.30 32.36
C VAL A 564 19.02 23.94 32.38
N CYS A 565 19.68 22.92 31.87
CA CYS A 565 19.17 21.54 31.84
C CYS A 565 20.00 20.66 32.79
N PHE A 566 19.35 20.15 33.81
CA PHE A 566 19.93 19.24 34.82
C PHE A 566 19.66 17.79 34.43
N LYS A 567 20.67 16.98 34.46
CA LYS A 567 20.56 15.53 34.43
C LYS A 567 20.47 15.00 35.84
N LEU A 568 19.28 14.58 36.26
CA LEU A 568 19.06 14.09 37.62
C LEU A 568 19.45 12.60 37.74
N LYS A 569 19.87 12.19 38.94
CA LYS A 569 20.25 10.82 39.27
C LYS A 569 19.12 9.81 39.04
N VAL A 570 17.89 10.26 39.15
CA VAL A 570 16.67 9.48 38.82
C VAL A 570 16.47 9.24 37.30
N GLY A 571 17.39 9.72 36.46
CA GLY A 571 17.32 9.56 34.99
C GLY A 571 16.49 10.62 34.27
N TYR A 572 15.93 11.59 34.99
CA TYR A 572 15.10 12.65 34.43
C TYR A 572 15.96 13.87 34.02
N ASN A 573 15.57 14.54 32.96
CA ASN A 573 16.19 15.79 32.50
C ASN A 573 15.24 16.96 32.77
N LEU A 574 15.57 17.76 33.81
CA LEU A 574 14.83 18.97 34.14
C LEU A 574 15.46 20.17 33.43
N CYS A 575 14.70 20.90 32.63
CA CYS A 575 15.19 22.08 31.91
C CYS A 575 14.42 23.33 32.31
N LEU A 576 15.12 24.40 32.73
CA LEU A 576 14.58 25.66 33.22
C LEU A 576 14.93 26.82 32.30
N PRO A 577 13.98 27.61 31.81
CA PRO A 577 14.28 28.85 31.13
C PRO A 577 14.65 29.95 32.17
N VAL A 578 15.70 30.70 31.87
CA VAL A 578 16.18 31.82 32.70
C VAL A 578 16.54 33.02 31.81
N GLU A 579 16.41 34.22 32.33
CA GLU A 579 16.46 35.47 31.58
C GLU A 579 17.90 35.88 31.20
N SER A 580 18.87 35.59 32.04
CA SER A 580 20.26 36.02 31.83
C SER A 580 21.25 34.85 31.97
N LYS A 581 22.43 35.03 31.37
CA LYS A 581 23.53 34.05 31.47
C LYS A 581 24.07 33.91 32.87
N SER A 582 24.19 35.02 33.60
CA SER A 582 24.67 35.02 34.99
C SER A 582 23.76 34.24 35.94
N ILE A 583 22.43 34.40 35.77
CA ILE A 583 21.44 33.61 36.52
C ILE A 583 21.55 32.12 36.14
N ALA A 584 21.77 31.82 34.84
CA ALA A 584 21.94 30.43 34.41
C ALA A 584 23.19 29.78 35.02
N GLU A 585 24.30 30.52 35.06
CA GLU A 585 25.55 30.04 35.68
C GLU A 585 25.41 29.84 37.20
N SER A 586 24.72 30.72 37.90
CA SER A 586 24.45 30.57 39.33
C SER A 586 23.55 29.35 39.62
N ILE A 587 22.50 29.15 38.82
CA ILE A 587 21.56 28.04 39.01
C ILE A 587 22.22 26.70 38.62
N ALA A 588 23.12 26.68 37.65
CA ALA A 588 23.81 25.47 37.20
C ALA A 588 24.76 24.89 38.25
N LEU A 589 25.13 25.65 39.26
CA LEU A 589 25.95 25.21 40.42
C LEU A 589 25.12 24.42 41.47
N THR A 590 23.86 24.20 41.25
CA THR A 590 22.99 23.46 42.19
C THR A 590 23.31 21.97 42.11
N ASP A 591 23.80 21.41 43.22
CA ASP A 591 24.16 19.97 43.33
C ASP A 591 22.95 19.09 43.68
N ASN A 592 21.94 19.65 44.29
CA ASN A 592 20.77 18.93 44.78
C ASN A 592 19.47 19.74 44.56
N ILE A 593 18.43 19.06 44.14
CA ILE A 593 17.08 19.61 43.90
C ILE A 593 16.13 19.04 44.96
N LEU A 594 15.49 19.93 45.70
CA LEU A 594 14.55 19.55 46.76
C LEU A 594 13.18 19.26 46.19
N VAL A 595 12.56 18.14 46.60
CA VAL A 595 11.15 17.83 46.34
C VAL A 595 10.28 18.53 47.39
N SER A 596 9.67 19.65 47.02
CA SER A 596 8.90 20.47 47.95
C SER A 596 7.49 19.98 48.18
N ASN A 597 6.88 19.38 47.16
CA ASN A 597 5.55 18.79 47.25
C ASN A 597 5.38 17.64 46.24
N VAL A 598 4.59 16.64 46.64
CA VAL A 598 4.19 15.50 45.78
C VAL A 598 2.68 15.27 45.92
N ALA A 599 1.99 15.25 44.83
CA ALA A 599 0.56 14.89 44.76
C ALA A 599 0.32 13.88 43.63
N TYR A 600 -0.63 13.00 43.84
CA TYR A 600 -1.02 12.00 42.84
C TYR A 600 -2.47 12.20 42.44
N LEU A 601 -2.73 12.05 41.15
CA LEU A 601 -4.05 12.14 40.56
C LEU A 601 -4.28 10.94 39.63
N ILE A 602 -5.45 10.34 39.67
CA ILE A 602 -5.85 9.35 38.68
C ILE A 602 -6.60 10.09 37.57
N GLU A 603 -6.07 10.02 36.35
CA GLU A 603 -6.61 10.70 35.19
C GLU A 603 -7.05 9.67 34.15
N ASP A 604 -8.27 9.83 33.63
CA ASP A 604 -8.76 9.02 32.51
C ASP A 604 -8.22 9.60 31.19
N LEU A 605 -7.38 8.83 30.52
CA LEU A 605 -6.83 9.19 29.22
C LEU A 605 -7.64 8.54 28.10
N SER A 606 -8.23 9.35 27.26
CA SER A 606 -8.91 8.90 26.04
C SER A 606 -7.90 8.54 24.95
N PRO A 607 -8.14 7.47 24.16
CA PRO A 607 -7.29 7.17 23.03
C PRO A 607 -7.34 8.30 22.00
N PRO A 608 -6.23 8.55 21.28
CA PRO A 608 -6.22 9.54 20.22
C PRO A 608 -7.11 9.09 19.04
N PRO A 609 -7.79 10.03 18.37
CA PRO A 609 -8.52 9.71 17.14
C PRO A 609 -7.56 9.17 16.07
N PRO A 610 -8.05 8.37 15.11
CA PRO A 610 -7.22 7.90 13.99
C PRO A 610 -6.70 9.08 13.17
N TYR A 611 -5.65 8.85 12.39
CA TYR A 611 -5.02 9.92 11.63
C TYR A 611 -5.91 10.51 10.53
N THR A 612 -5.86 11.83 10.45
CA THR A 612 -6.14 12.66 9.27
C THR A 612 -4.82 13.07 8.62
N THR A 613 -4.85 13.69 7.43
CA THR A 613 -3.61 14.12 6.73
C THR A 613 -2.77 15.07 7.58
N ASP A 614 -3.39 16.06 8.19
CA ASP A 614 -2.72 17.07 9.03
C ASP A 614 -2.07 16.44 10.27
N THR A 615 -2.80 15.60 10.99
CA THR A 615 -2.27 14.94 12.20
C THR A 615 -1.19 13.93 11.88
N LEU A 616 -1.28 13.24 10.72
CA LEU A 616 -0.22 12.35 10.23
C LEU A 616 1.05 13.13 9.92
N LEU A 617 0.96 14.24 9.18
CA LEU A 617 2.10 15.07 8.82
C LEU A 617 2.75 15.73 10.03
N TYR A 618 1.94 16.13 11.02
CA TYR A 618 2.42 16.67 12.29
C TYR A 618 3.25 15.65 13.05
N ASP A 619 2.71 14.45 13.28
CA ASP A 619 3.41 13.40 14.01
C ASP A 619 4.63 12.87 13.24
N ALA A 620 4.53 12.74 11.91
CA ALA A 620 5.65 12.32 11.07
C ALA A 620 6.82 13.31 11.14
N SER A 621 6.52 14.62 11.18
CA SER A 621 7.55 15.66 11.29
C SER A 621 8.20 15.68 12.67
N ASN A 622 7.40 15.63 13.73
CA ASN A 622 7.89 15.86 15.10
C ASN A 622 8.40 14.58 15.78
N LYS A 623 7.84 13.40 15.46
CA LYS A 623 8.22 12.12 16.07
C LYS A 623 9.17 11.29 15.19
N LEU A 624 9.01 11.34 13.85
CA LEU A 624 9.79 10.52 12.91
C LEU A 624 10.87 11.31 12.18
N GLY A 625 10.91 12.63 12.31
CA GLY A 625 11.86 13.51 11.62
C GLY A 625 11.68 13.55 10.09
N LEU A 626 10.47 13.23 9.61
CA LEU A 626 10.11 13.25 8.19
C LEU A 626 9.42 14.57 7.86
N ASN A 627 9.89 15.30 6.85
CA ASN A 627 9.18 16.50 6.41
C ASN A 627 7.86 16.17 5.68
N ALA A 628 6.99 17.16 5.54
CA ALA A 628 5.65 16.99 5.01
C ALA A 628 5.63 16.38 3.58
N GLU A 629 6.53 16.82 2.69
CA GLU A 629 6.63 16.27 1.32
C GLU A 629 6.97 14.79 1.32
N ARG A 630 8.00 14.42 2.10
CA ARG A 630 8.46 13.03 2.17
C ARG A 630 7.40 12.13 2.79
N SER A 631 6.71 12.60 3.84
CA SER A 631 5.62 11.88 4.50
C SER A 631 4.45 11.64 3.55
N MET A 632 4.05 12.66 2.77
CA MET A 632 2.99 12.51 1.76
C MET A 632 3.36 11.52 0.66
N ARG A 633 4.61 11.53 0.19
CA ARG A 633 5.09 10.56 -0.80
C ARG A 633 5.04 9.14 -0.27
N ILE A 634 5.51 8.93 0.97
CA ILE A 634 5.48 7.60 1.62
C ILE A 634 4.03 7.15 1.83
N ALA A 635 3.14 8.03 2.29
CA ALA A 635 1.73 7.71 2.46
C ALA A 635 1.05 7.34 1.13
N GLN A 636 1.38 8.04 0.03
CA GLN A 636 0.93 7.68 -1.32
C GLN A 636 1.43 6.27 -1.72
N ASP A 637 2.71 5.98 -1.50
CA ASP A 637 3.30 4.68 -1.80
C ASP A 637 2.60 3.55 -1.01
N LEU A 638 2.30 3.77 0.27
CA LEU A 638 1.58 2.82 1.13
C LEU A 638 0.13 2.62 0.66
N PHE A 639 -0.59 3.69 0.31
CA PHE A 639 -1.94 3.63 -0.23
C PHE A 639 -1.99 2.88 -1.55
N GLU A 640 -1.15 3.25 -2.51
CA GLU A 640 -1.10 2.60 -3.83
C GLU A 640 -0.68 1.13 -3.76
N SER A 641 0.04 0.75 -2.70
CA SER A 641 0.40 -0.64 -2.41
C SER A 641 -0.70 -1.42 -1.68
N GLY A 642 -1.82 -0.78 -1.34
CA GLY A 642 -2.95 -1.38 -0.65
C GLY A 642 -2.70 -1.67 0.83
N LEU A 643 -1.77 -0.97 1.47
CA LEU A 643 -1.43 -1.16 2.90
C LEU A 643 -2.24 -0.24 3.83
N ILE A 644 -2.61 0.94 3.34
CA ILE A 644 -3.45 1.90 4.07
C ILE A 644 -4.60 2.40 3.21
N THR A 645 -5.61 3.00 3.85
CA THR A 645 -6.69 3.73 3.19
C THR A 645 -6.17 5.02 2.54
N TYR A 646 -7.00 5.68 1.75
CA TYR A 646 -6.67 6.94 1.10
C TYR A 646 -6.18 7.97 2.12
N HIS A 647 -5.01 8.52 1.85
CA HIS A 647 -4.27 9.32 2.84
C HIS A 647 -4.54 10.83 2.78
N ARG A 648 -5.22 11.33 1.74
CA ARG A 648 -5.62 12.74 1.65
C ARG A 648 -7.03 12.91 2.20
N THR A 649 -7.17 12.89 3.50
CA THR A 649 -8.45 12.99 4.21
C THR A 649 -8.34 13.91 5.41
N ASP A 650 -9.40 14.62 5.70
CA ASP A 650 -9.61 15.41 6.91
C ASP A 650 -10.61 14.77 7.88
N SER A 651 -11.10 13.58 7.54
CA SER A 651 -12.07 12.82 8.31
C SER A 651 -11.41 11.85 9.28
N THR A 652 -11.95 11.76 10.49
CA THR A 652 -11.60 10.72 11.48
C THR A 652 -12.57 9.53 11.44
N ARG A 653 -13.53 9.50 10.50
CA ARG A 653 -14.54 8.45 10.41
C ARG A 653 -13.91 7.08 10.20
N VAL A 654 -14.38 6.08 10.95
CA VAL A 654 -13.98 4.68 10.81
C VAL A 654 -15.14 3.87 10.24
N SER A 655 -14.88 3.17 9.13
CA SER A 655 -15.87 2.28 8.50
C SER A 655 -16.04 0.97 9.29
N GLN A 656 -17.09 0.22 8.99
CA GLN A 656 -17.29 -1.14 9.55
C GLN A 656 -16.11 -2.07 9.26
N GLN A 657 -15.49 -1.91 8.07
CA GLN A 657 -14.30 -2.68 7.72
C GLN A 657 -13.10 -2.30 8.61
N GLY A 658 -12.94 -1.02 8.94
CA GLY A 658 -11.90 -0.57 9.88
C GLY A 658 -12.12 -1.19 11.26
N ILE A 659 -13.36 -1.18 11.76
CA ILE A 659 -13.72 -1.81 13.05
C ILE A 659 -13.37 -3.32 13.03
N LEU A 660 -13.66 -4.03 11.93
CA LEU A 660 -13.31 -5.45 11.78
C LEU A 660 -11.79 -5.69 11.78
N VAL A 661 -11.00 -4.83 11.11
CA VAL A 661 -9.53 -4.91 11.13
C VAL A 661 -9.00 -4.81 12.57
N ALA A 662 -9.49 -3.85 13.35
CA ALA A 662 -9.07 -3.68 14.75
C ALA A 662 -9.52 -4.87 15.62
N LYS A 663 -10.77 -5.32 15.47
CA LYS A 663 -11.32 -6.47 16.21
C LYS A 663 -10.50 -7.73 15.97
N ASN A 664 -10.19 -8.03 14.71
CA ASN A 664 -9.43 -9.24 14.34
C ASN A 664 -8.00 -9.18 14.90
N TYR A 665 -7.32 -8.05 14.78
CA TYR A 665 -5.98 -7.89 15.35
C TYR A 665 -5.96 -8.08 16.87
N LEU A 666 -6.86 -7.40 17.59
CA LEU A 666 -6.93 -7.51 19.04
C LEU A 666 -7.29 -8.94 19.51
N LYS A 667 -8.15 -9.64 18.76
CA LYS A 667 -8.47 -11.04 19.01
C LYS A 667 -7.25 -11.95 18.83
N GLU A 668 -6.50 -11.79 17.73
CA GLU A 668 -5.29 -12.57 17.42
C GLU A 668 -4.18 -12.35 18.48
N ARG A 669 -4.11 -11.15 19.05
CA ARG A 669 -3.14 -10.79 20.10
C ARG A 669 -3.63 -11.07 21.54
N GLY A 670 -4.81 -11.65 21.73
CA GLY A 670 -5.38 -11.93 23.07
C GLY A 670 -5.78 -10.66 23.84
N LEU A 671 -6.01 -9.55 23.14
CA LEU A 671 -6.36 -8.24 23.71
C LEU A 671 -7.84 -7.86 23.48
N GLN A 672 -8.70 -8.83 23.24
CA GLN A 672 -10.10 -8.58 22.89
C GLN A 672 -10.90 -7.88 24.00
N GLU A 673 -10.53 -8.03 25.26
CA GLU A 673 -11.14 -7.35 26.41
C GLU A 673 -10.96 -5.82 26.35
N TYR A 674 -9.89 -5.35 25.68
CA TYR A 674 -9.62 -3.92 25.49
C TYR A 674 -10.31 -3.34 24.28
N PHE A 675 -11.06 -4.11 23.50
CA PHE A 675 -11.73 -3.64 22.29
C PHE A 675 -12.97 -2.79 22.63
N LYS A 676 -12.96 -1.54 22.13
CA LYS A 676 -14.11 -0.62 22.23
C LYS A 676 -14.26 0.10 20.88
N PRO A 677 -15.20 -0.36 20.02
CA PRO A 677 -15.36 0.21 18.69
C PRO A 677 -15.84 1.66 18.74
N ARG A 678 -15.26 2.52 17.90
CA ARG A 678 -15.62 3.93 17.75
C ARG A 678 -15.66 4.32 16.29
N VAL A 679 -16.72 4.99 15.87
CA VAL A 679 -16.85 5.55 14.52
C VAL A 679 -16.13 6.89 14.40
N TRP A 680 -15.93 7.62 15.51
CA TRP A 680 -15.28 8.91 15.70
C TRP A 680 -16.01 10.09 15.05
N SER A 681 -16.38 10.01 13.77
CA SER A 681 -17.18 11.03 13.08
C SER A 681 -18.25 10.35 12.25
N SER A 682 -19.45 10.94 12.23
CA SER A 682 -20.57 10.50 11.37
C SER A 682 -20.58 11.23 10.02
N SER A 683 -19.83 12.34 9.88
CA SER A 683 -19.82 13.20 8.69
C SER A 683 -18.52 13.00 7.87
N GLY A 684 -18.63 13.26 6.57
CA GLY A 684 -17.49 13.25 5.63
C GLY A 684 -17.55 12.14 4.57
N ALA A 685 -17.14 12.49 3.34
CA ALA A 685 -17.12 11.58 2.20
C ALA A 685 -15.99 10.55 2.29
N HIS A 686 -14.95 10.85 3.08
CA HIS A 686 -13.76 10.03 3.25
C HIS A 686 -13.74 9.31 4.59
N GLU A 687 -12.89 8.29 4.67
CA GLU A 687 -12.54 7.57 5.88
C GLU A 687 -11.20 8.09 6.43
N CYS A 688 -10.89 7.81 7.70
CA CYS A 688 -9.59 8.09 8.32
C CYS A 688 -8.45 7.30 7.66
N ILE A 689 -7.22 7.72 7.91
CA ILE A 689 -6.03 6.97 7.49
C ILE A 689 -5.84 5.79 8.46
N ARG A 690 -5.97 4.56 7.93
CA ARG A 690 -5.87 3.32 8.69
C ARG A 690 -5.24 2.19 7.89
N PRO A 691 -4.73 1.13 8.52
CA PRO A 691 -4.31 -0.07 7.82
C PRO A 691 -5.52 -0.78 7.16
N THR A 692 -5.28 -1.43 6.03
CA THR A 692 -6.29 -2.22 5.31
C THR A 692 -6.40 -3.66 5.83
N LYS A 693 -5.38 -4.12 6.58
CA LYS A 693 -5.26 -5.49 7.10
C LYS A 693 -4.88 -5.47 8.59
N PRO A 694 -5.24 -6.50 9.37
CA PRO A 694 -4.90 -6.62 10.78
C PRO A 694 -3.43 -7.07 10.98
N LEU A 695 -2.49 -6.41 10.30
CA LEU A 695 -1.07 -6.73 10.32
C LEU A 695 -0.29 -5.56 10.92
N ASP A 696 0.29 -5.76 12.10
CA ASP A 696 1.31 -4.85 12.63
C ASP A 696 2.59 -4.93 11.78
N LEU A 697 3.60 -4.14 12.11
CA LEU A 697 4.84 -4.10 11.33
C LEU A 697 5.49 -5.49 11.21
N GLU A 698 5.49 -6.26 12.29
CA GLU A 698 6.05 -7.61 12.33
C GLU A 698 5.25 -8.59 11.47
N GLY A 699 3.92 -8.58 11.59
CA GLY A 699 3.01 -9.37 10.75
C GLY A 699 3.11 -8.99 9.27
N LEU A 700 3.28 -7.69 8.97
CA LEU A 700 3.50 -7.21 7.61
C LEU A 700 4.82 -7.76 7.02
N GLU A 701 5.92 -7.67 7.77
CA GLU A 701 7.22 -8.19 7.33
C GLU A 701 7.18 -9.69 7.13
N LYS A 702 6.53 -10.41 8.03
CA LYS A 702 6.29 -11.85 7.92
C LYS A 702 5.50 -12.20 6.65
N ALA A 703 4.36 -11.56 6.43
CA ALA A 703 3.52 -11.78 5.27
C ALA A 703 4.26 -11.51 3.93
N LEU A 704 5.08 -10.45 3.89
CA LEU A 704 5.92 -10.14 2.72
C LEU A 704 7.02 -11.18 2.50
N SER A 705 7.69 -11.64 3.55
CA SER A 705 8.75 -12.65 3.47
C SER A 705 8.20 -14.02 3.06
N GLU A 706 7.04 -14.39 3.54
CA GLU A 706 6.32 -15.62 3.18
C GLU A 706 5.73 -15.58 1.77
N GLY A 707 5.56 -14.36 1.19
CA GLY A 707 4.91 -14.16 -0.11
C GLY A 707 3.39 -14.34 -0.05
N THR A 708 2.79 -14.37 1.15
CA THR A 708 1.34 -14.33 1.37
C THR A 708 0.76 -12.95 1.07
N LEU A 709 1.59 -11.92 1.21
CA LEU A 709 1.31 -10.57 0.73
C LEU A 709 2.33 -10.16 -0.32
N ARG A 710 1.87 -9.55 -1.41
CA ARG A 710 2.73 -9.01 -2.47
C ARG A 710 2.41 -7.55 -2.70
N ILE A 711 3.44 -6.72 -2.71
CA ILE A 711 3.34 -5.28 -2.98
C ILE A 711 4.29 -4.90 -4.11
N PRO A 712 3.96 -3.85 -4.90
CA PRO A 712 4.74 -3.46 -6.07
C PRO A 712 6.03 -2.68 -5.76
N ILE A 713 6.21 -2.26 -4.52
CA ILE A 713 7.33 -1.44 -4.06
C ILE A 713 8.16 -2.17 -3.00
N ARG A 714 9.37 -1.68 -2.78
CA ARG A 714 10.19 -2.08 -1.64
C ARG A 714 9.97 -1.09 -0.49
N LEU A 715 9.61 -1.61 0.69
CA LEU A 715 9.45 -0.79 1.88
C LEU A 715 10.84 -0.40 2.44
N THR A 716 11.10 0.90 2.53
CA THR A 716 12.25 1.44 3.25
C THR A 716 11.93 1.55 4.74
N TRP A 717 12.93 1.83 5.59
CA TRP A 717 12.71 2.08 7.01
C TRP A 717 11.68 3.21 7.26
N GLN A 718 11.65 4.23 6.39
CA GLN A 718 10.69 5.33 6.48
C GLN A 718 9.24 4.88 6.22
N HIS A 719 9.05 3.99 5.23
CA HIS A 719 7.73 3.37 4.98
C HIS A 719 7.27 2.56 6.19
N LYS A 720 8.17 1.77 6.76
CA LYS A 720 7.90 0.94 7.94
C LYS A 720 7.55 1.78 9.16
N ALA A 721 8.32 2.84 9.43
CA ALA A 721 8.06 3.74 10.55
C ALA A 721 6.71 4.48 10.42
N LEU A 722 6.37 4.97 9.22
CA LEU A 722 5.10 5.66 9.00
C LEU A 722 3.91 4.67 9.08
N TYR A 723 4.06 3.46 8.53
CA TYR A 723 3.05 2.41 8.63
C TYR A 723 2.80 2.00 10.08
N ASP A 724 3.85 1.78 10.88
CA ASP A 724 3.75 1.42 12.30
C ASP A 724 3.03 2.52 13.10
N ALA A 725 3.36 3.78 12.85
CA ALA A 725 2.67 4.91 13.48
C ALA A 725 1.17 4.94 13.14
N ILE A 726 0.81 4.73 11.86
CA ILE A 726 -0.59 4.67 11.42
C ILE A 726 -1.29 3.48 12.08
N PHE A 727 -0.66 2.32 12.07
CA PHE A 727 -1.22 1.08 12.63
C PHE A 727 -1.51 1.21 14.12
N ARG A 728 -0.49 1.60 14.91
CA ARG A 728 -0.62 1.71 16.37
C ARG A 728 -1.67 2.72 16.78
N ARG A 729 -1.68 3.90 16.17
CA ARG A 729 -2.68 4.93 16.49
C ARG A 729 -4.10 4.51 16.11
N PHE A 730 -4.25 3.83 14.97
CA PHE A 730 -5.55 3.31 14.54
C PHE A 730 -6.08 2.25 15.52
N ILE A 731 -5.26 1.24 15.87
CA ILE A 731 -5.68 0.20 16.82
C ILE A 731 -6.01 0.80 18.17
N ALA A 732 -5.16 1.70 18.69
CA ALA A 732 -5.41 2.43 19.93
C ALA A 732 -6.76 3.16 19.93
N SER A 733 -7.12 3.79 18.80
CA SER A 733 -8.40 4.50 18.65
C SER A 733 -9.63 3.60 18.82
N GLN A 734 -9.48 2.28 18.72
CA GLN A 734 -10.52 1.26 18.86
C GLN A 734 -10.40 0.46 20.17
N MET A 735 -9.67 1.02 21.16
CA MET A 735 -9.47 0.40 22.49
C MET A 735 -10.09 1.24 23.60
N ILE A 736 -10.25 0.63 24.77
CA ILE A 736 -10.72 1.34 25.97
C ILE A 736 -9.72 2.41 26.42
N GLU A 737 -10.23 3.33 27.23
CA GLU A 737 -9.46 4.38 27.89
C GLU A 737 -8.39 3.79 28.81
N ALA A 738 -7.31 4.53 29.02
CA ALA A 738 -6.30 4.21 30.04
C ALA A 738 -6.55 5.03 31.30
N LYS A 739 -6.25 4.48 32.49
CA LYS A 739 -6.26 5.22 33.75
C LYS A 739 -4.82 5.43 34.19
N ALA A 740 -4.34 6.66 34.02
CA ALA A 740 -2.98 7.06 34.38
C ALA A 740 -2.88 7.48 35.85
N ILE A 741 -1.80 7.09 36.49
CA ILE A 741 -1.37 7.65 37.77
C ILE A 741 -0.45 8.82 37.43
N LYS A 742 -0.99 10.03 37.51
CA LYS A 742 -0.28 11.28 37.23
C LYS A 742 0.33 11.81 38.51
N SER A 743 1.63 12.06 38.49
CA SER A 743 2.36 12.67 39.59
C SER A 743 2.54 14.16 39.33
N ILE A 744 2.16 15.00 40.27
CA ILE A 744 2.39 16.44 40.28
C ILE A 744 3.47 16.69 41.33
N ILE A 745 4.67 17.02 40.88
CA ILE A 745 5.82 17.18 41.75
C ILE A 745 6.33 18.62 41.67
N THR A 746 6.44 19.29 42.82
CA THR A 746 7.06 20.62 42.92
C THR A 746 8.52 20.44 43.31
N LEU A 747 9.39 20.87 42.43
CA LEU A 747 10.85 20.83 42.61
C LEU A 747 11.37 22.24 42.92
N THR A 748 12.21 22.37 43.93
CA THR A 748 12.88 23.65 44.28
C THR A 748 14.34 23.58 43.86
N VAL A 749 14.72 24.51 42.96
CA VAL A 749 16.09 24.65 42.44
C VAL A 749 16.59 26.05 42.86
N GLY A 750 17.44 26.10 43.89
CA GLY A 750 17.84 27.36 44.50
C GLY A 750 16.62 28.09 45.12
N SER A 751 16.34 29.31 44.63
CA SER A 751 15.18 30.11 45.07
C SER A 751 13.94 29.92 44.20
N ARG A 752 13.97 29.04 43.19
CA ARG A 752 12.87 28.84 42.23
C ARG A 752 12.13 27.55 42.45
N SER A 753 10.81 27.59 42.48
CA SER A 753 9.97 26.40 42.54
C SER A 753 9.33 26.14 41.18
N ILE A 754 9.31 24.84 40.75
CA ILE A 754 8.77 24.43 39.45
C ILE A 754 7.91 23.20 39.67
N SER A 755 6.69 23.24 39.17
CA SER A 755 5.84 22.08 39.16
C SER A 755 6.00 21.32 37.84
N ILE A 756 6.22 20.04 37.93
CA ILE A 756 6.23 19.08 36.78
C ILE A 756 5.06 18.14 36.95
N GLU A 757 4.46 17.79 35.81
CA GLU A 757 3.37 16.83 35.73
C GLU A 757 3.81 15.70 34.81
N GLU A 758 3.94 14.49 35.36
CA GLU A 758 4.38 13.33 34.61
C GLU A 758 3.50 12.12 34.93
N ILE A 759 3.37 11.19 33.98
CA ILE A 759 2.70 9.91 34.24
C ILE A 759 3.71 8.96 34.87
N GLY A 760 3.46 8.55 36.12
CA GLY A 760 4.32 7.59 36.81
C GLY A 760 4.08 6.15 36.39
N ASP A 761 2.81 5.76 36.24
CA ASP A 761 2.38 4.44 35.79
C ASP A 761 0.89 4.46 35.36
N PHE A 762 0.35 3.33 34.96
CA PHE A 762 -1.07 3.14 34.63
C PHE A 762 -1.74 2.15 35.59
N LYS A 763 -2.88 2.53 36.14
CA LYS A 763 -3.78 1.62 36.87
C LYS A 763 -4.54 0.69 35.92
N ILE A 764 -4.92 1.22 34.72
CA ILE A 764 -5.47 0.47 33.61
C ILE A 764 -4.74 0.92 32.35
N TYR A 765 -4.01 0.02 31.72
CA TYR A 765 -3.22 0.35 30.53
C TYR A 765 -4.08 0.69 29.33
N GLY A 766 -5.25 0.02 29.12
CA GLY A 766 -6.14 0.29 28.01
C GLY A 766 -5.42 0.35 26.67
N PHE A 767 -5.63 1.43 25.91
CA PHE A 767 -5.02 1.64 24.58
C PHE A 767 -3.48 1.82 24.62
N THR A 768 -2.88 2.12 25.77
CA THR A 768 -1.43 2.32 25.88
C THR A 768 -0.64 1.02 25.73
N ARG A 769 -1.31 -0.14 25.76
CA ARG A 769 -0.68 -1.44 25.43
C ARG A 769 -0.20 -1.50 23.96
N VAL A 770 -0.80 -0.73 23.08
CA VAL A 770 -0.45 -0.69 21.64
C VAL A 770 0.19 0.64 21.26
N TYR A 771 -0.24 1.74 21.88
CA TYR A 771 0.23 3.10 21.63
C TYR A 771 0.99 3.60 22.85
N SER A 772 2.34 3.50 22.79
CA SER A 772 3.20 3.80 23.91
C SER A 772 3.12 5.27 24.36
N TYR A 773 3.02 5.44 25.66
CA TYR A 773 3.16 6.71 26.35
C TYR A 773 4.49 6.75 27.11
N LYS A 774 5.05 7.94 27.27
CA LYS A 774 6.20 8.14 28.14
C LYS A 774 5.73 8.00 29.59
N ILE A 775 6.37 7.15 30.34
CA ILE A 775 6.17 7.00 31.79
C ILE A 775 7.45 7.37 32.51
N GLU A 776 7.32 7.95 33.70
CA GLU A 776 8.41 8.36 34.57
C GLU A 776 8.23 7.69 35.95
N PRO A 777 8.61 6.39 36.10
CA PRO A 777 8.32 5.61 37.33
C PRO A 777 8.94 6.19 38.58
N TRP A 778 10.06 6.92 38.46
CA TRP A 778 10.73 7.58 39.60
C TRP A 778 9.80 8.54 40.33
N THR A 779 8.80 9.12 39.63
CA THR A 779 7.85 10.07 40.23
C THR A 779 6.93 9.43 41.27
N LEU A 780 6.80 8.10 41.29
CA LEU A 780 6.01 7.34 42.27
C LEU A 780 6.87 6.94 43.51
N THR A 781 8.19 7.08 43.44
CA THR A 781 9.10 6.65 44.49
C THR A 781 9.59 7.79 45.35
N VAL A 782 9.54 9.03 44.83
CA VAL A 782 10.00 10.22 45.57
C VAL A 782 8.93 10.72 46.55
N LYS A 783 9.37 11.29 47.66
CA LYS A 783 8.53 11.86 48.74
C LYS A 783 8.83 13.34 48.94
N GLN A 784 7.90 14.06 49.53
CA GLN A 784 8.13 15.42 49.99
C GLN A 784 9.29 15.44 50.98
N GLY A 785 10.24 16.35 50.79
CA GLY A 785 11.46 16.48 51.56
C GLY A 785 12.68 15.74 51.00
N ASP A 786 12.48 14.87 49.97
CA ASP A 786 13.59 14.21 49.31
C ASP A 786 14.50 15.19 48.55
N SER A 787 15.81 14.90 48.55
CA SER A 787 16.80 15.64 47.80
C SER A 787 17.33 14.80 46.63
N ILE A 788 17.15 15.28 45.43
CA ILE A 788 17.56 14.59 44.19
C ILE A 788 18.93 15.14 43.75
N GLU A 789 19.93 14.28 43.68
CA GLU A 789 21.29 14.60 43.24
C GLU A 789 21.31 14.96 41.72
N VAL A 790 22.04 16.04 41.39
CA VAL A 790 22.29 16.49 40.01
C VAL A 790 23.60 15.87 39.53
N LEU A 791 23.54 15.09 38.43
CA LEU A 791 24.71 14.46 37.85
C LEU A 791 25.49 15.38 36.87
N ASP A 792 24.78 16.25 36.18
CA ASP A 792 25.33 17.17 35.18
C ASP A 792 24.38 18.33 34.97
N ALA A 793 24.90 19.53 34.71
CA ALA A 793 24.12 20.72 34.36
C ALA A 793 24.70 21.38 33.11
N LYS A 794 23.82 21.63 32.13
CA LYS A 794 24.23 22.26 30.85
C LYS A 794 23.43 23.50 30.59
N ILE A 795 24.12 24.55 30.15
CA ILE A 795 23.51 25.82 29.78
C ILE A 795 23.41 25.91 28.25
N PHE A 796 22.23 26.16 27.75
CA PHE A 796 21.96 26.36 26.31
C PHE A 796 21.31 27.71 26.09
N LYS A 797 21.70 28.40 24.97
CA LYS A 797 20.95 29.52 24.44
C LYS A 797 19.74 28.96 23.71
N SER A 798 18.54 29.35 24.04
CA SER A 798 17.28 28.86 23.50
C SER A 798 16.31 30.04 23.29
N SER A 799 15.12 29.79 22.83
CA SER A 799 14.04 30.78 22.73
C SER A 799 12.78 30.22 23.36
N LEU A 800 11.94 31.08 23.92
CA LEU A 800 10.59 30.73 24.39
C LEU A 800 9.64 30.39 23.24
N SER A 801 9.93 30.93 22.05
CA SER A 801 9.16 30.70 20.82
C SER A 801 9.96 29.85 19.83
N PRO A 802 9.93 28.49 19.92
CA PRO A 802 10.71 27.64 19.02
C PRO A 802 10.25 27.81 17.57
N LEU A 803 11.19 27.65 16.63
CA LEU A 803 10.89 27.68 15.19
C LEU A 803 9.99 26.51 14.80
N TYR A 804 9.21 26.70 13.75
CA TYR A 804 8.30 25.69 13.25
C TYR A 804 9.00 24.60 12.46
N THR A 805 8.48 23.38 12.56
CA THR A 805 8.70 22.27 11.63
C THR A 805 7.68 22.36 10.48
N SER A 806 7.83 21.53 9.45
CA SER A 806 6.80 21.44 8.39
C SER A 806 5.47 20.90 8.93
N GLY A 807 5.50 20.04 9.96
CA GLY A 807 4.31 19.55 10.63
C GLY A 807 3.55 20.62 11.39
N ASP A 808 4.28 21.52 12.09
CA ASP A 808 3.66 22.65 12.81
C ASP A 808 2.93 23.59 11.84
N ILE A 809 3.53 23.87 10.67
CA ILE A 809 2.87 24.68 9.63
C ILE A 809 1.60 23.99 9.12
N VAL A 810 1.64 22.68 8.89
CA VAL A 810 0.44 21.94 8.45
C VAL A 810 -0.68 22.02 9.50
N LYS A 811 -0.34 21.92 10.78
CA LYS A 811 -1.30 22.09 11.89
C LYS A 811 -1.93 23.49 11.85
N ILE A 812 -1.13 24.55 11.69
CA ILE A 812 -1.61 25.95 11.58
C ILE A 812 -2.51 26.10 10.34
N MET A 813 -2.11 25.52 9.19
CA MET A 813 -2.93 25.57 7.97
C MET A 813 -4.32 24.98 8.20
N LYS A 814 -4.41 23.85 8.93
CA LYS A 814 -5.68 23.22 9.30
C LYS A 814 -6.50 24.08 10.25
N GLU A 815 -5.89 24.59 11.32
CA GLU A 815 -6.56 25.42 12.33
C GLU A 815 -7.14 26.71 11.72
N LYS A 816 -6.42 27.31 10.74
CA LYS A 816 -6.84 28.53 10.05
C LYS A 816 -7.63 28.29 8.76
N ASN A 817 -7.94 27.03 8.41
CA ASN A 817 -8.61 26.64 7.17
C ASN A 817 -7.94 27.15 5.88
N VAL A 818 -6.62 27.30 5.89
CA VAL A 818 -5.81 27.73 4.74
C VAL A 818 -5.23 26.50 4.03
N GLY A 819 -5.68 26.25 2.81
CA GLY A 819 -5.31 25.07 2.05
C GLY A 819 -6.17 23.82 2.37
N ARG A 820 -5.81 22.70 1.77
CA ARG A 820 -6.52 21.41 1.89
C ARG A 820 -5.51 20.26 1.96
N PRO A 821 -5.89 19.03 2.32
CA PRO A 821 -4.98 17.87 2.38
C PRO A 821 -4.07 17.69 1.17
N SER A 822 -4.56 18.01 -0.02
CA SER A 822 -3.79 17.94 -1.29
C SER A 822 -2.76 19.05 -1.46
N THR A 823 -2.86 20.16 -0.73
CA THR A 823 -2.04 21.39 -0.92
C THR A 823 -1.10 21.69 0.24
N TYR A 824 -1.29 21.13 1.43
CA TYR A 824 -0.49 21.44 2.63
C TYR A 824 1.02 21.36 2.36
N HIS A 825 1.51 20.22 1.90
CA HIS A 825 2.94 20.04 1.61
C HIS A 825 3.42 20.88 0.43
N LYS A 826 2.56 21.11 -0.60
CA LYS A 826 2.91 21.87 -1.81
C LYS A 826 3.24 23.33 -1.49
N ALA A 827 2.52 23.96 -0.56
CA ALA A 827 2.77 25.35 -0.15
C ALA A 827 4.13 25.52 0.53
N ILE A 828 4.51 24.58 1.40
CA ILE A 828 5.81 24.59 2.09
C ILE A 828 6.94 24.35 1.07
N GLU A 829 6.78 23.35 0.19
CA GLU A 829 7.79 23.01 -0.81
C GLU A 829 7.96 24.11 -1.88
N ALA A 830 6.89 24.84 -2.23
CA ALA A 830 7.00 25.98 -3.12
C ALA A 830 7.91 27.07 -2.51
N ASN A 831 7.73 27.42 -1.24
CA ASN A 831 8.58 28.37 -0.53
C ASN A 831 10.05 27.90 -0.45
N LYS A 832 10.30 26.62 -0.23
CA LYS A 832 11.65 26.05 -0.25
C LYS A 832 12.27 26.08 -1.65
N ARG A 833 11.52 25.71 -2.67
CA ARG A 833 11.97 25.70 -4.07
C ARG A 833 12.31 27.11 -4.59
N HIS A 834 11.55 28.12 -4.17
CA HIS A 834 11.83 29.52 -4.49
C HIS A 834 12.88 30.17 -3.56
N GLY A 835 13.52 29.38 -2.69
CA GLY A 835 14.59 29.87 -1.82
C GLY A 835 14.14 30.89 -0.77
N TYR A 836 12.83 30.97 -0.46
CA TYR A 836 12.30 31.87 0.57
C TYR A 836 12.47 31.31 1.97
N ILE A 837 12.46 29.99 2.06
CA ILE A 837 12.62 29.23 3.32
C ILE A 837 13.69 28.16 3.12
N VAL A 838 14.53 27.96 4.13
CA VAL A 838 15.46 26.82 4.23
C VAL A 838 15.07 25.93 5.41
N GLU A 839 15.39 24.66 5.31
CA GLU A 839 15.12 23.66 6.35
C GLU A 839 16.41 23.21 7.01
N SER A 840 16.49 23.29 8.35
CA SER A 840 17.67 22.86 9.10
C SER A 840 17.91 21.35 8.97
N LYS A 841 19.19 20.93 8.87
CA LYS A 841 19.55 19.52 8.57
C LYS A 841 19.09 18.55 9.65
N LYS A 842 19.30 18.86 10.94
CA LYS A 842 19.04 17.94 12.06
C LYS A 842 17.58 17.98 12.55
N ARG A 843 17.07 19.17 12.89
CA ARG A 843 15.75 19.33 13.52
C ARG A 843 14.63 19.63 12.55
N LYS A 844 14.92 19.76 11.24
CA LYS A 844 13.95 20.07 10.19
C LYS A 844 13.14 21.36 10.43
N LEU A 845 13.75 22.34 11.12
CA LEU A 845 13.14 23.64 11.42
C LEU A 845 13.17 24.53 10.18
N LEU A 846 12.11 25.27 9.98
CA LEU A 846 11.95 26.21 8.87
C LEU A 846 12.48 27.58 9.25
N ILE A 847 13.36 28.13 8.43
CA ILE A 847 14.05 29.42 8.64
C ILE A 847 13.84 30.27 7.38
N PRO A 848 13.32 31.53 7.51
CA PRO A 848 13.20 32.41 6.36
C PRO A 848 14.58 32.91 5.91
N THR A 849 14.76 33.04 4.60
CA THR A 849 15.96 33.63 4.02
C THR A 849 15.80 35.15 3.88
N LYS A 850 16.90 35.90 3.63
CA LYS A 850 16.83 37.31 3.33
C LYS A 850 15.88 37.59 2.17
N LEU A 851 15.98 36.82 1.10
CA LEU A 851 15.07 36.89 -0.05
C LEU A 851 13.61 36.66 0.35
N GLY A 852 13.35 35.70 1.23
CA GLY A 852 11.99 35.42 1.73
C GLY A 852 11.41 36.60 2.49
N LEU A 853 12.20 37.28 3.34
CA LEU A 853 11.78 38.47 4.08
C LEU A 853 11.44 39.63 3.11
N GLU A 854 12.30 39.90 2.14
CA GLU A 854 12.12 40.97 1.15
C GLU A 854 10.88 40.68 0.27
N VAL A 855 10.75 39.49 -0.29
CA VAL A 855 9.60 39.08 -1.13
C VAL A 855 8.28 39.21 -0.36
N TYR A 856 8.23 38.72 0.88
CA TYR A 856 7.01 38.83 1.68
C TYR A 856 6.63 40.28 1.98
N SER A 857 7.61 41.14 2.31
CA SER A 857 7.38 42.56 2.55
C SER A 857 6.79 43.25 1.32
N ILE A 858 7.37 43.00 0.13
CA ILE A 858 6.88 43.58 -1.14
C ILE A 858 5.46 43.08 -1.45
N LEU A 859 5.21 41.79 -1.34
CA LEU A 859 3.89 41.24 -1.58
C LEU A 859 2.85 41.76 -0.59
N LYS A 860 3.20 41.89 0.69
CA LYS A 860 2.32 42.43 1.73
C LYS A 860 1.96 43.89 1.49
N ASN A 861 2.92 44.71 1.07
CA ASN A 861 2.66 46.11 0.78
C ASN A 861 1.78 46.32 -0.46
N LYS A 862 1.94 45.51 -1.51
CA LYS A 862 1.19 45.72 -2.76
C LYS A 862 -0.11 44.91 -2.82
N PHE A 863 -0.12 43.61 -2.36
CA PHE A 863 -1.21 42.69 -2.55
C PHE A 863 -1.80 42.15 -1.24
N ASN A 864 -1.75 42.95 -0.15
CA ASN A 864 -2.15 42.53 1.18
C ASN A 864 -3.51 41.76 1.23
N PRO A 865 -4.59 42.22 0.60
CA PRO A 865 -5.86 41.47 0.65
C PRO A 865 -5.74 40.07 0.05
N ILE A 866 -5.12 39.95 -1.14
CA ILE A 866 -5.07 38.70 -1.93
C ILE A 866 -4.17 37.64 -1.26
N ILE A 867 -3.08 38.07 -0.63
CA ILE A 867 -2.15 37.16 0.05
C ILE A 867 -2.51 36.87 1.50
N SER A 868 -3.60 37.47 2.01
CA SER A 868 -4.04 37.25 3.39
C SER A 868 -4.57 35.85 3.62
N GLU A 869 -4.50 35.39 4.87
CA GLU A 869 -5.10 34.12 5.28
C GLU A 869 -6.62 34.14 5.13
N ASP A 870 -7.27 35.27 5.45
CA ASP A 870 -8.74 35.44 5.36
C ASP A 870 -9.25 35.35 3.94
N TYR A 871 -8.58 36.03 2.99
CA TYR A 871 -8.94 35.91 1.57
C TYR A 871 -8.82 34.46 1.07
N THR A 872 -7.73 33.80 1.45
CA THR A 872 -7.52 32.40 1.07
C THR A 872 -8.59 31.49 1.66
N ARG A 873 -8.95 31.68 2.94
CA ARG A 873 -10.00 30.91 3.62
C ARG A 873 -11.36 31.11 2.97
N LEU A 874 -11.76 32.36 2.73
CA LEU A 874 -13.03 32.71 2.10
C LEU A 874 -13.15 32.13 0.67
N LEU A 875 -12.06 32.19 -0.11
CA LEU A 875 -12.06 31.58 -1.44
C LEU A 875 -12.16 30.07 -1.38
N GLU A 876 -11.50 29.38 -0.41
CA GLU A 876 -11.66 27.94 -0.19
C GLU A 876 -13.10 27.59 0.16
N GLU A 877 -13.76 28.35 1.04
CA GLU A 877 -15.16 28.16 1.42
C GLU A 877 -16.09 28.31 0.20
N LYS A 878 -15.89 29.34 -0.63
CA LYS A 878 -16.66 29.53 -1.86
C LYS A 878 -16.47 28.36 -2.85
N LEU A 879 -15.24 27.85 -2.98
CA LEU A 879 -14.94 26.70 -3.84
C LEU A 879 -15.60 25.39 -3.31
N ASP A 880 -15.70 25.24 -1.99
CA ASP A 880 -16.42 24.11 -1.38
C ASP A 880 -17.94 24.20 -1.61
N MET A 881 -18.50 25.43 -1.67
CA MET A 881 -19.93 25.66 -1.95
C MET A 881 -20.35 25.24 -3.38
N ILE A 882 -19.43 25.19 -4.33
CA ILE A 882 -19.72 24.65 -5.68
C ILE A 882 -20.17 23.20 -5.60
N GLU A 883 -19.59 22.41 -4.71
CA GLU A 883 -19.86 20.97 -4.59
C GLU A 883 -21.27 20.66 -4.12
N VAL A 884 -21.80 21.52 -3.26
CA VAL A 884 -23.18 21.41 -2.76
C VAL A 884 -24.18 22.21 -3.62
N ASN A 885 -23.75 22.66 -4.82
CA ASN A 885 -24.56 23.37 -5.80
C ASN A 885 -25.17 24.70 -5.30
N SER A 886 -24.51 25.36 -4.35
CA SER A 886 -24.99 26.62 -3.76
C SER A 886 -24.43 27.88 -4.44
N VAL A 887 -23.32 27.75 -5.24
CA VAL A 887 -22.66 28.88 -5.92
C VAL A 887 -22.25 28.48 -7.34
N ASP A 888 -22.47 29.40 -8.31
CA ASP A 888 -21.97 29.23 -9.68
C ASP A 888 -20.45 29.50 -9.74
N PRO A 889 -19.64 28.57 -10.29
CA PRO A 889 -18.21 28.75 -10.48
C PRO A 889 -17.81 30.04 -11.20
N LYS A 890 -18.60 30.48 -12.18
CA LYS A 890 -18.36 31.71 -12.97
C LYS A 890 -18.37 32.96 -12.09
N ASN A 891 -19.25 33.02 -11.11
CA ASN A 891 -19.35 34.17 -10.19
C ASN A 891 -18.08 34.30 -9.33
N ILE A 892 -17.56 33.18 -8.83
CA ILE A 892 -16.32 33.18 -8.02
C ILE A 892 -15.12 33.68 -8.87
N ILE A 893 -15.01 33.20 -10.11
CA ILE A 893 -13.93 33.60 -11.00
C ILE A 893 -14.06 35.07 -11.39
N ARG A 894 -15.28 35.57 -11.60
CA ARG A 894 -15.57 36.98 -11.90
C ARG A 894 -15.16 37.91 -10.75
N GLU A 895 -15.58 37.60 -9.52
CA GLU A 895 -15.20 38.35 -8.32
C GLU A 895 -13.66 38.41 -8.20
N LEU A 896 -13.03 37.26 -8.33
CA LEU A 896 -11.57 37.16 -8.28
C LEU A 896 -10.89 38.00 -9.37
N TRP A 897 -11.42 37.95 -10.59
CA TRP A 897 -10.87 38.73 -11.70
C TRP A 897 -10.95 40.22 -11.41
N ASN A 898 -12.11 40.72 -10.96
CA ASN A 898 -12.29 42.13 -10.60
C ASN A 898 -11.37 42.57 -9.46
N ASP A 899 -11.07 41.68 -8.52
CA ASP A 899 -10.11 41.95 -7.46
C ASP A 899 -8.68 42.06 -8.00
N LEU A 900 -8.28 41.19 -8.94
CA LEU A 900 -6.96 41.18 -9.54
C LEU A 900 -6.74 42.34 -10.53
N GLU A 901 -7.76 42.74 -11.27
CA GLU A 901 -7.69 43.79 -12.28
C GLU A 901 -7.24 45.13 -11.68
N LYS A 902 -7.64 45.46 -10.45
CA LYS A 902 -7.20 46.63 -9.71
C LYS A 902 -5.68 46.71 -9.54
N TYR A 903 -4.99 45.59 -9.52
CA TYR A 903 -3.54 45.49 -9.35
C TYR A 903 -2.78 45.38 -10.68
N ILE A 904 -3.49 45.02 -11.74
CA ILE A 904 -2.90 44.84 -13.08
C ILE A 904 -2.83 46.17 -13.84
N THR A 905 -3.91 46.95 -13.83
CA THR A 905 -4.03 48.26 -14.50
C THR A 905 -3.04 49.29 -13.95
N THR A 906 -2.71 49.26 -12.66
CA THR A 906 -1.72 50.18 -12.04
C THR A 906 -0.27 49.86 -12.45
N ASN A 907 0.01 48.79 -13.19
CA ASN A 907 1.36 48.49 -13.69
C ASN A 907 1.57 48.90 -15.16
N GLU A 908 0.53 49.01 -15.97
CA GLU A 908 0.63 49.45 -17.36
C GLU A 908 0.91 50.98 -17.44
N ASP A 909 0.42 51.75 -16.46
CA ASP A 909 0.65 53.19 -16.40
C ASP A 909 2.07 53.64 -15.95
N LYS A 910 2.95 52.67 -15.55
CA LYS A 910 4.32 52.99 -15.13
C LYS A 910 5.41 52.52 -16.09
N VAL A 911 5.02 51.94 -17.23
CA VAL A 911 5.94 51.48 -18.30
C VAL A 911 5.76 52.32 -19.58
N SER A 912 4.86 53.30 -19.59
CA SER A 912 4.76 54.33 -20.66
C SER A 912 5.64 55.50 -20.42
#